data_7dddf249e995fee864d6e1ce497200c8
#
_entry.id   7dddf249e995fee864d6e1ce497200c8
#
_cell.length_a   1.000
_cell.length_b   1.000
_cell.length_c   1.000
_cell.angle_alpha   90.00
_cell.angle_beta   90.00
_cell.angle_gamma   90.00
#
_symmetry.space_group_name_H-M   'P 1'
#
loop_
_entity.id
_entity.type
_entity.pdbx_description
1 polymer ?
#
loop_
_entity_poly.entity_id
_entity_poly.type
_entity_poly.pdbx_seq_one_letter_code
_entity_poly.pdbx_strand_id
1 'polypeptide(L)'
;MENSKWIIFLQCFIQLGFGQTNSEKVPLTEIITSIENKFDVKFSYAHEDVVNISIEKPDANFNLQQTLNHLNSKTLLNFKTLDNRYITVSVIDKMMTVCGTVISAENNAPLFGASIYINNTNKGVISDDEGKFQLEHVPLKSFITISYLGFKSQQISVESLFNEGGICETITLEENQETLNQVLITKFLTTGLQKLIDGSTVLNTEKFGILPGLTEPDILQSIQALPGVESVNESIANINVRGGTNDQNLILWDNIKMYHSGHFFGLISAYNPNLTNKVVVTKNGTSSEFSDGVSSTINMSTKDVLTHKLEGGVGVNLISADAFLEIPITKKLALHLSGRRSFTDFFASPTYDNYFERSFQDSELTTNSDNISESNRSSEFFFYDYTAKLLFDLNENHKFRANIIGISNNLDYKENYTNNDNQTDSKTSNLSQENIGLGTNWNAVWSDTFTTDFMAFYSKYNVDAIDYRVETDQKLTQSNEVLETGVKMNSKLKFNSHLNLLNGYQFSEIGILNATTVSAPSYDRIKKDVLLNHAVFSELEFNNTQTYVRFGVRANYFQKFSKVLMEPRLNFRQKLSNQFALKLQGEFKNQSATQIVDFQDDFLGVENRRWILANEKNSSDPNDRNIPISESKQGSFGFEFNQNNLVLDVEAFFKRVEGITASNQGFYNNFQYKNATGSYEVKGVEFLVNKTANTYSTWLSYTYSVNDYKFESFTPSKFPNNIDIRHSVSLAFNYNLLDNLEVSLGGIWRSGQPFTKPVSGNETIQDGSQTVVNYDTPNSNNLDDFMRLDASVNYNFDISDAVTGSLRAGVLNVFDKENTINRYYEVNPNNPESAIQIDNKSLGLTPNISLRVRF
;
A
#
# COMPACT_ATOMS: atom_id res chain seq x y z
N MET A 1 37.94 47.48 -25.89
CA MET A 1 37.78 48.78 -26.63
C MET A 1 36.43 49.28 -26.19
N GLU A 2 36.48 50.08 -25.29
CA GLU A 2 36.30 51.53 -25.26
C GLU A 2 34.85 51.92 -25.19
N ASN A 3 34.52 52.47 -24.11
CA ASN A 3 34.44 53.88 -23.64
C ASN A 3 33.00 54.35 -23.75
N SER A 4 32.39 54.93 -22.85
CA SER A 4 32.72 55.86 -21.76
C SER A 4 31.69 57.01 -21.74
N LYS A 5 31.24 57.31 -20.49
CA LYS A 5 31.04 58.67 -20.00
C LYS A 5 29.70 59.40 -20.18
N TRP A 6 29.15 59.71 -18.99
CA TRP A 6 28.81 61.03 -18.41
C TRP A 6 27.71 61.88 -19.11
N ILE A 7 26.67 62.37 -18.35
CA ILE A 7 26.64 63.71 -17.83
C ILE A 7 25.45 63.92 -16.87
N ILE A 8 25.74 64.50 -15.74
CA ILE A 8 24.89 65.10 -14.72
C ILE A 8 24.19 66.34 -15.29
N PHE A 9 22.90 66.54 -14.96
CA PHE A 9 22.34 67.89 -14.88
C PHE A 9 21.45 68.07 -13.66
N LEU A 10 21.91 68.93 -12.78
CA LEU A 10 21.29 69.49 -11.60
C LEU A 10 20.46 70.73 -12.01
N GLN A 11 19.20 70.81 -11.58
CA GLN A 11 18.57 72.11 -11.41
C GLN A 11 17.52 72.11 -10.30
N CYS A 12 17.84 72.90 -9.27
CA CYS A 12 16.94 73.42 -8.24
C CYS A 12 15.81 74.26 -8.81
N PHE A 13 14.59 74.13 -8.27
CA PHE A 13 13.71 75.27 -7.98
C PHE A 13 12.76 75.00 -6.78
N ILE A 14 13.03 75.63 -5.66
CA ILE A 14 12.25 76.47 -4.75
C ILE A 14 10.84 76.01 -4.35
N GLN A 15 10.76 75.71 -3.07
CA GLN A 15 9.78 75.86 -2.02
C GLN A 15 8.41 76.55 -2.36
N LEU A 16 7.34 75.94 -1.95
CA LEU A 16 6.29 76.55 -1.12
C LEU A 16 5.84 75.50 -0.09
N GLY A 17 5.99 75.80 1.14
CA GLY A 17 5.62 74.98 2.26
C GLY A 17 4.13 74.98 2.53
N PHE A 18 3.60 73.74 2.73
CA PHE A 18 2.48 73.55 3.66
C PHE A 18 2.99 72.62 4.74
N GLY A 19 2.98 73.12 5.97
CA GLY A 19 3.33 72.38 7.14
C GLY A 19 2.41 71.19 7.36
N GLN A 20 2.84 69.97 7.02
CA GLN A 20 2.32 68.80 7.64
C GLN A 20 3.16 68.56 8.89
N THR A 21 2.55 68.72 10.05
CA THR A 21 3.10 68.23 11.33
C THR A 21 3.15 66.71 11.20
N ASN A 22 4.34 66.17 10.88
CA ASN A 22 4.62 64.73 11.05
C ASN A 22 4.55 64.46 12.54
N SER A 23 3.45 63.94 13.04
CA SER A 23 3.35 63.39 14.36
C SER A 23 4.26 62.16 14.45
N GLU A 24 5.27 62.22 15.25
CA GLU A 24 6.26 61.16 15.44
C GLU A 24 5.55 59.97 16.09
N LYS A 25 5.52 58.83 15.37
CA LYS A 25 4.94 57.60 15.94
C LYS A 25 5.95 56.99 16.93
N VAL A 26 5.49 56.66 18.09
CA VAL A 26 6.29 56.10 19.21
C VAL A 26 5.85 54.69 19.50
N PRO A 27 6.78 53.76 19.82
CA PRO A 27 6.41 52.41 20.22
C PRO A 27 5.40 52.39 21.36
N LEU A 28 4.35 51.54 21.23
CA LEU A 28 3.27 51.42 22.22
C LEU A 28 3.79 51.07 23.61
N THR A 29 4.85 50.28 23.67
CA THR A 29 5.55 49.90 24.92
C THR A 29 6.07 51.11 25.68
N GLU A 30 6.63 52.12 24.99
CA GLU A 30 7.10 53.35 25.59
C GLU A 30 5.93 54.22 26.09
N ILE A 31 4.84 54.27 25.32
CA ILE A 31 3.62 54.97 25.69
C ILE A 31 3.00 54.34 26.94
N ILE A 32 2.88 53.01 26.98
CA ILE A 32 2.41 52.23 28.15
C ILE A 32 3.25 52.59 29.39
N THR A 33 4.58 52.53 29.27
CA THR A 33 5.51 52.87 30.37
C THR A 33 5.30 54.32 30.86
N SER A 34 5.10 55.27 29.93
CA SER A 34 4.81 56.67 30.27
C SER A 34 3.47 56.85 31.00
N ILE A 35 2.42 56.10 30.60
CA ILE A 35 1.12 56.11 31.23
C ILE A 35 1.17 55.50 32.65
N GLU A 36 1.88 54.37 32.80
CA GLU A 36 2.12 53.73 34.10
C GLU A 36 2.73 54.72 35.13
N ASN A 37 3.74 55.47 34.68
CA ASN A 37 4.43 56.46 35.53
C ASN A 37 3.60 57.70 35.81
N LYS A 38 2.75 58.15 34.83
CA LYS A 38 1.96 59.38 34.96
C LYS A 38 0.72 59.19 35.88
N PHE A 39 0.09 58.01 35.82
CA PHE A 39 -1.19 57.76 36.50
C PHE A 39 -1.09 56.73 37.61
N ASP A 40 0.11 56.24 37.96
CA ASP A 40 0.36 55.18 38.97
C ASP A 40 -0.46 53.91 38.76
N VAL A 41 -0.55 53.46 37.48
CA VAL A 41 -1.27 52.25 37.06
C VAL A 41 -0.32 51.22 36.52
N LYS A 42 -0.78 49.95 36.37
CA LYS A 42 -0.02 48.85 35.75
C LYS A 42 -0.83 48.19 34.63
N PHE A 43 -0.20 47.98 33.50
CA PHE A 43 -0.81 47.26 32.39
C PHE A 43 -0.42 45.78 32.43
N SER A 44 -1.46 44.93 32.24
CA SER A 44 -1.28 43.47 32.08
C SER A 44 -1.55 43.12 30.61
N TYR A 45 -0.54 42.67 29.90
CA TYR A 45 -0.59 42.37 28.46
C TYR A 45 0.39 41.24 28.09
N ALA A 46 0.12 40.51 26.99
CA ALA A 46 1.12 39.65 26.35
C ALA A 46 2.10 40.53 25.54
N HIS A 47 3.41 40.35 25.75
CA HIS A 47 4.46 41.18 25.14
C HIS A 47 4.35 41.21 23.59
N GLU A 48 4.03 40.07 22.99
CA GLU A 48 3.83 39.90 21.56
C GLU A 48 2.69 40.75 20.96
N ASP A 49 1.66 41.07 21.75
CA ASP A 49 0.51 41.85 21.30
C ASP A 49 0.82 43.36 21.16
N VAL A 50 1.87 43.87 21.79
CA VAL A 50 2.16 45.30 21.88
C VAL A 50 3.51 45.72 21.25
N VAL A 51 4.48 44.80 21.10
CA VAL A 51 5.84 45.07 20.72
C VAL A 51 6.02 45.70 19.34
N ASN A 52 5.16 45.34 18.38
CA ASN A 52 5.24 45.80 17.00
C ASN A 52 4.30 46.99 16.69
N ILE A 53 3.64 47.55 17.68
CA ILE A 53 2.68 48.66 17.48
C ILE A 53 3.38 49.99 17.80
N SER A 54 3.27 50.94 16.88
CA SER A 54 3.72 52.32 17.05
C SER A 54 2.59 53.28 16.68
N ILE A 55 2.22 54.17 17.60
CA ILE A 55 1.15 55.14 17.48
C ILE A 55 1.58 56.53 17.85
N GLU A 56 0.76 57.53 17.53
CA GLU A 56 0.91 58.91 17.98
C GLU A 56 0.74 59.01 19.48
N LYS A 57 1.58 59.77 20.17
CA LYS A 57 1.47 60.01 21.63
C LYS A 57 0.10 60.63 21.95
N PRO A 58 -0.56 60.14 23.02
CA PRO A 58 -1.74 60.81 23.56
C PRO A 58 -1.40 62.24 24.02
N ASP A 59 -2.40 63.13 23.94
CA ASP A 59 -2.23 64.49 24.42
C ASP A 59 -1.84 64.50 25.90
N ALA A 60 -0.86 65.34 26.27
CA ALA A 60 -0.37 65.45 27.61
C ALA A 60 -1.41 65.89 28.66
N ASN A 61 -2.48 66.57 28.24
CA ASN A 61 -3.58 67.01 29.08
C ASN A 61 -4.71 65.94 29.28
N PHE A 62 -4.64 64.81 28.60
CA PHE A 62 -5.63 63.76 28.77
C PHE A 62 -5.59 63.15 30.19
N ASN A 63 -6.74 62.95 30.77
CA ASN A 63 -6.92 62.09 31.94
C ASN A 63 -6.79 60.61 31.56
N LEU A 64 -6.71 59.70 32.53
CA LEU A 64 -6.53 58.28 32.28
C LEU A 64 -7.55 57.71 31.31
N GLN A 65 -8.85 57.99 31.49
CA GLN A 65 -9.91 57.47 30.65
C GLN A 65 -9.82 58.01 29.21
N GLN A 66 -9.49 59.30 29.05
CA GLN A 66 -9.26 59.87 27.70
C GLN A 66 -8.03 59.25 27.01
N THR A 67 -6.98 58.99 27.80
CA THR A 67 -5.79 58.31 27.30
C THR A 67 -6.10 56.87 26.83
N LEU A 68 -6.84 56.12 27.64
CA LEU A 68 -7.27 54.76 27.25
C LEU A 68 -8.17 54.74 26.04
N ASN A 69 -9.10 55.70 25.91
CA ASN A 69 -9.94 55.85 24.75
C ASN A 69 -9.13 56.20 23.49
N HIS A 70 -8.08 56.99 23.61
CA HIS A 70 -7.18 57.29 22.51
C HIS A 70 -6.44 55.99 22.08
N LEU A 71 -5.90 55.21 23.02
CA LEU A 71 -5.26 53.95 22.71
C LEU A 71 -6.22 52.95 22.05
N ASN A 72 -7.43 52.81 22.54
CA ASN A 72 -8.48 51.99 21.97
C ASN A 72 -8.83 52.42 20.52
N SER A 73 -8.78 53.71 20.23
CA SER A 73 -9.12 54.22 18.87
C SER A 73 -8.00 54.14 17.87
N LYS A 74 -6.72 54.09 18.34
CA LYS A 74 -5.53 54.06 17.49
C LYS A 74 -4.90 52.67 17.36
N THR A 75 -5.39 51.67 18.13
CA THR A 75 -4.91 50.30 18.11
C THR A 75 -6.07 49.31 17.96
N LEU A 76 -5.76 48.07 17.60
CA LEU A 76 -6.69 46.94 17.62
C LEU A 76 -6.69 46.24 19.00
N LEU A 77 -6.37 47.00 20.04
CA LEU A 77 -6.33 46.51 21.40
C LEU A 77 -7.45 47.15 22.21
N ASN A 78 -7.97 46.40 23.16
CA ASN A 78 -8.94 46.86 24.15
C ASN A 78 -8.23 47.05 25.50
N PHE A 79 -8.11 48.32 25.90
CA PHE A 79 -7.55 48.75 27.17
C PHE A 79 -8.69 48.94 28.15
N LYS A 80 -8.84 48.00 29.09
CA LYS A 80 -9.92 48.04 30.07
C LYS A 80 -9.38 48.08 31.50
N THR A 81 -9.82 49.06 32.30
CA THR A 81 -9.53 49.11 33.75
C THR A 81 -10.15 47.92 34.47
N LEU A 82 -9.33 47.13 35.14
CA LEU A 82 -9.77 46.02 35.98
C LEU A 82 -10.13 46.50 37.40
N ASP A 83 -9.31 47.42 37.93
CA ASP A 83 -9.51 48.09 39.20
C ASP A 83 -8.82 49.48 39.18
N ASN A 84 -8.68 50.15 40.33
CA ASN A 84 -8.08 51.45 40.39
C ASN A 84 -6.57 51.50 40.05
N ARG A 85 -5.90 50.33 39.88
CA ARG A 85 -4.47 50.22 39.64
C ARG A 85 -4.06 49.37 38.45
N TYR A 86 -4.95 48.45 38.02
CA TYR A 86 -4.61 47.51 36.93
C TYR A 86 -5.49 47.74 35.71
N ILE A 87 -4.84 47.74 34.53
CA ILE A 87 -5.44 47.85 33.21
C ILE A 87 -5.10 46.59 32.41
N THR A 88 -6.11 45.87 31.96
CA THR A 88 -5.92 44.74 31.06
C THR A 88 -5.91 45.21 29.63
N VAL A 89 -5.00 44.61 28.82
CA VAL A 89 -4.92 44.81 27.37
C VAL A 89 -5.26 43.51 26.72
N SER A 90 -6.26 43.49 25.88
CA SER A 90 -6.67 42.32 25.07
C SER A 90 -6.81 42.71 23.60
N VAL A 91 -6.54 41.79 22.70
CA VAL A 91 -6.75 41.98 21.26
C VAL A 91 -8.27 42.05 21.02
N ILE A 92 -8.73 43.04 20.23
CA ILE A 92 -10.09 43.08 19.78
C ILE A 92 -10.23 42.14 18.60
N ASP A 93 -10.94 41.03 18.75
CA ASP A 93 -11.37 40.19 17.65
C ASP A 93 -12.42 40.93 16.80
N LYS A 94 -11.94 41.77 15.90
CA LYS A 94 -12.83 42.46 14.96
C LYS A 94 -13.29 41.46 13.93
N MET A 95 -14.55 41.05 14.02
CA MET A 95 -15.21 40.22 13.01
C MET A 95 -15.55 41.05 11.79
N MET A 96 -15.30 40.53 10.62
CA MET A 96 -15.49 41.21 9.33
C MET A 96 -16.22 40.31 8.36
N THR A 97 -16.77 40.92 7.32
CA THR A 97 -17.25 40.23 6.13
C THR A 97 -16.18 40.36 5.05
N VAL A 98 -15.70 39.24 4.55
CA VAL A 98 -14.72 39.14 3.45
C VAL A 98 -15.50 38.79 2.20
N CYS A 99 -15.31 39.56 1.13
CA CYS A 99 -15.86 39.26 -0.19
C CYS A 99 -14.76 39.27 -1.25
N GLY A 100 -15.03 38.63 -2.38
CA GLY A 100 -14.10 38.59 -3.49
C GLY A 100 -14.68 37.86 -4.71
N THR A 101 -13.91 37.87 -5.79
CA THR A 101 -14.22 37.10 -7.00
C THR A 101 -13.03 36.20 -7.30
N VAL A 102 -13.26 34.90 -7.43
CA VAL A 102 -12.23 33.90 -7.74
C VAL A 102 -12.23 33.65 -9.23
N ILE A 103 -11.06 33.86 -9.87
CA ILE A 103 -10.88 33.68 -11.33
C ILE A 103 -9.66 32.80 -11.63
N SER A 104 -9.64 32.22 -12.82
CA SER A 104 -8.47 31.49 -13.35
C SER A 104 -7.40 32.47 -13.83
N ALA A 105 -6.13 32.21 -13.51
CA ALA A 105 -4.99 32.99 -13.99
C ALA A 105 -4.76 32.86 -15.51
N GLU A 106 -5.15 31.74 -16.12
CA GLU A 106 -4.89 31.46 -17.52
C GLU A 106 -5.82 32.20 -18.49
N ASN A 107 -7.11 32.26 -18.16
CA ASN A 107 -8.13 32.74 -19.06
C ASN A 107 -9.07 33.78 -18.44
N ASN A 108 -8.84 34.23 -17.20
CA ASN A 108 -9.68 35.12 -16.41
C ASN A 108 -11.14 34.65 -16.26
N ALA A 109 -11.44 33.37 -16.48
CA ALA A 109 -12.76 32.82 -16.31
C ALA A 109 -13.14 32.72 -14.81
N PRO A 110 -14.40 33.06 -14.44
CA PRO A 110 -14.84 32.89 -13.06
C PRO A 110 -14.86 31.41 -12.66
N LEU A 111 -14.40 31.10 -11.44
CA LEU A 111 -14.34 29.75 -10.90
C LEU A 111 -15.56 29.49 -10.02
N PHE A 112 -16.58 28.87 -10.60
CA PHE A 112 -17.80 28.45 -9.91
C PHE A 112 -17.55 27.28 -8.96
N GLY A 113 -17.96 27.40 -7.68
CA GLY A 113 -17.81 26.31 -6.70
C GLY A 113 -16.42 26.24 -6.06
N ALA A 114 -15.60 27.29 -6.18
CA ALA A 114 -14.37 27.39 -5.39
C ALA A 114 -14.71 27.44 -3.91
N SER A 115 -13.99 26.68 -3.09
CA SER A 115 -14.19 26.61 -1.65
C SER A 115 -13.34 27.65 -0.93
N ILE A 116 -13.95 28.50 -0.14
CA ILE A 116 -13.32 29.55 0.65
C ILE A 116 -13.61 29.26 2.12
N TYR A 117 -12.59 28.98 2.94
CA TYR A 117 -12.80 28.66 4.35
C TYR A 117 -11.77 29.35 5.26
N ILE A 118 -12.18 29.61 6.51
CA ILE A 118 -11.32 30.18 7.54
C ILE A 118 -10.45 29.05 8.10
N ASN A 119 -9.13 29.25 8.09
CA ASN A 119 -8.18 28.25 8.59
C ASN A 119 -8.45 27.90 10.06
N ASN A 120 -8.28 26.61 10.38
CA ASN A 120 -8.52 26.04 11.70
C ASN A 120 -9.98 26.18 12.20
N THR A 121 -10.94 26.33 11.30
CA THR A 121 -12.38 26.34 11.61
C THR A 121 -13.16 25.53 10.57
N ASN A 122 -14.40 25.15 10.91
CA ASN A 122 -15.32 24.50 9.97
C ASN A 122 -16.22 25.50 9.23
N LYS A 123 -15.86 26.79 9.17
CA LYS A 123 -16.64 27.83 8.53
C LYS A 123 -16.07 28.16 7.14
N GLY A 124 -16.91 28.10 6.13
CA GLY A 124 -16.56 28.44 4.76
C GLY A 124 -17.78 28.66 3.88
N VAL A 125 -17.55 29.14 2.66
CA VAL A 125 -18.54 29.37 1.60
C VAL A 125 -17.98 28.86 0.30
N ILE A 126 -18.82 28.73 -0.72
CA ILE A 126 -18.42 28.45 -2.09
C ILE A 126 -18.73 29.65 -2.99
N SER A 127 -17.93 29.84 -4.04
CA SER A 127 -18.18 30.91 -5.04
C SER A 127 -19.38 30.57 -5.93
N ASP A 128 -20.11 31.61 -6.34
CA ASP A 128 -21.25 31.52 -7.26
C ASP A 128 -20.83 31.36 -8.74
N ASP A 129 -21.79 31.40 -9.67
CA ASP A 129 -21.56 31.23 -11.10
C ASP A 129 -20.75 32.38 -11.75
N GLU A 130 -20.67 33.53 -11.10
CA GLU A 130 -19.80 34.65 -11.46
C GLU A 130 -18.44 34.62 -10.71
N GLY A 131 -18.17 33.55 -9.96
CA GLY A 131 -16.95 33.37 -9.16
C GLY A 131 -16.94 34.18 -7.86
N LYS A 132 -18.06 34.87 -7.51
CA LYS A 132 -18.14 35.75 -6.34
C LYS A 132 -18.40 34.96 -5.08
N PHE A 133 -17.83 35.41 -3.96
CA PHE A 133 -18.12 34.89 -2.63
C PHE A 133 -18.25 35.99 -1.59
N GLN A 134 -18.97 35.69 -0.52
CA GLN A 134 -19.06 36.53 0.66
C GLN A 134 -19.02 35.61 1.91
N LEU A 135 -18.00 35.82 2.75
CA LEU A 135 -17.79 35.08 4.00
C LEU A 135 -17.95 36.04 5.18
N GLU A 136 -18.96 35.81 6.00
CA GLU A 136 -19.30 36.65 7.15
C GLU A 136 -18.64 36.16 8.45
N HIS A 137 -18.46 37.09 9.40
CA HIS A 137 -17.90 36.80 10.73
C HIS A 137 -16.52 36.20 10.70
N VAL A 138 -15.63 36.78 9.89
CA VAL A 138 -14.21 36.35 9.78
C VAL A 138 -13.36 37.19 10.72
N PRO A 139 -12.54 36.59 11.61
CA PRO A 139 -11.62 37.36 12.45
C PRO A 139 -10.56 38.07 11.61
N LEU A 140 -10.30 39.36 11.88
CA LEU A 140 -9.35 40.17 11.07
C LEU A 140 -7.94 39.57 11.00
N LYS A 141 -7.47 38.94 12.07
CA LYS A 141 -6.15 38.32 12.16
C LYS A 141 -6.11 36.88 11.64
N SER A 142 -7.17 36.37 11.01
CA SER A 142 -7.20 35.03 10.48
C SER A 142 -6.70 34.95 9.03
N PHE A 143 -6.45 33.74 8.60
CA PHE A 143 -6.20 33.41 7.20
C PHE A 143 -7.40 32.70 6.61
N ILE A 144 -7.73 33.01 5.37
CA ILE A 144 -8.66 32.23 4.56
C ILE A 144 -7.88 31.44 3.55
N THR A 145 -8.31 30.22 3.29
CA THR A 145 -7.80 29.38 2.20
C THR A 145 -8.84 29.30 1.11
N ILE A 146 -8.43 29.57 -0.10
CA ILE A 146 -9.23 29.43 -1.31
C ILE A 146 -8.69 28.23 -2.08
N SER A 147 -9.56 27.26 -2.36
CA SER A 147 -9.19 26.05 -3.09
C SER A 147 -10.23 25.76 -4.16
N TYR A 148 -9.74 25.31 -5.31
CA TYR A 148 -10.56 24.86 -6.41
C TYR A 148 -9.92 23.65 -7.06
N LEU A 149 -10.73 22.69 -7.51
CA LEU A 149 -10.22 21.47 -8.10
C LEU A 149 -9.43 21.74 -9.38
N GLY A 150 -8.19 21.33 -9.41
CA GLY A 150 -7.27 21.58 -10.52
C GLY A 150 -6.47 22.89 -10.41
N PHE A 151 -6.58 23.62 -9.30
CA PHE A 151 -5.86 24.86 -9.05
C PHE A 151 -5.02 24.79 -7.77
N LYS A 152 -3.95 25.54 -7.70
CA LYS A 152 -3.14 25.71 -6.50
C LYS A 152 -3.97 26.43 -5.44
N SER A 153 -4.09 25.84 -4.26
CA SER A 153 -4.74 26.49 -3.14
C SER A 153 -3.94 27.72 -2.70
N GLN A 154 -4.64 28.83 -2.49
CA GLN A 154 -4.03 30.09 -2.06
C GLN A 154 -4.49 30.42 -0.63
N GLN A 155 -3.52 30.74 0.22
CA GLN A 155 -3.80 31.21 1.57
C GLN A 155 -3.58 32.71 1.64
N ILE A 156 -4.58 33.46 2.09
CA ILE A 156 -4.56 34.92 2.13
C ILE A 156 -4.88 35.40 3.55
N SER A 157 -4.10 36.36 4.06
CA SER A 157 -4.42 37.04 5.30
C SER A 157 -5.65 37.91 5.13
N VAL A 158 -6.61 37.80 6.03
CA VAL A 158 -7.80 38.66 6.00
C VAL A 158 -7.46 40.14 6.13
N GLU A 159 -6.43 40.47 6.86
CA GLU A 159 -5.90 41.82 7.00
C GLU A 159 -5.40 42.42 5.66
N SER A 160 -4.83 41.58 4.77
CA SER A 160 -4.37 42.04 3.44
C SER A 160 -5.50 42.24 2.43
N LEU A 161 -6.63 41.59 2.63
CA LEU A 161 -7.84 41.78 1.82
C LEU A 161 -8.63 43.06 2.22
N PHE A 162 -8.26 43.69 3.32
CA PHE A 162 -8.91 44.85 3.82
C PHE A 162 -8.30 46.13 3.28
N ASN A 163 -8.60 46.48 2.05
CA ASN A 163 -8.29 47.81 1.51
C ASN A 163 -9.34 48.85 1.95
N GLU A 164 -8.89 50.06 2.27
CA GLU A 164 -9.72 51.19 2.70
C GLU A 164 -10.73 51.60 1.62
N GLY A 165 -11.84 50.89 1.50
CA GLY A 165 -12.85 51.18 0.50
C GLY A 165 -13.94 50.14 0.33
N GLY A 166 -13.81 48.95 0.95
CA GLY A 166 -14.87 47.90 0.92
C GLY A 166 -15.09 47.32 -0.50
N ILE A 167 -14.13 47.38 -1.37
CA ILE A 167 -14.17 46.76 -2.70
C ILE A 167 -13.72 45.33 -2.58
N CYS A 168 -14.55 44.37 -3.04
CA CYS A 168 -14.24 42.96 -3.09
C CYS A 168 -13.05 42.73 -4.05
N GLU A 169 -11.97 42.14 -3.57
CA GLU A 169 -10.78 41.84 -4.38
C GLU A 169 -11.00 40.68 -5.35
N THR A 170 -10.33 40.74 -6.51
CA THR A 170 -10.25 39.62 -7.43
C THR A 170 -9.07 38.73 -7.06
N ILE A 171 -9.36 37.47 -6.73
CA ILE A 171 -8.37 36.47 -6.35
C ILE A 171 -8.14 35.55 -7.53
N THR A 172 -6.92 35.54 -8.01
CA THR A 172 -6.52 34.74 -9.19
C THR A 172 -5.87 33.46 -8.73
N LEU A 173 -6.46 32.32 -9.08
CA LEU A 173 -5.85 31.01 -8.83
C LEU A 173 -5.06 30.54 -10.05
N GLU A 174 -3.84 30.10 -9.85
CA GLU A 174 -3.04 29.41 -10.85
C GLU A 174 -3.50 27.97 -10.98
N GLU A 175 -3.57 27.46 -12.20
CA GLU A 175 -3.81 26.05 -12.40
C GLU A 175 -2.72 25.22 -11.72
N ASN A 176 -3.15 24.24 -10.97
CA ASN A 176 -2.23 23.28 -10.38
C ASN A 176 -1.79 22.31 -11.47
N GLN A 177 -0.67 22.64 -12.13
CA GLN A 177 0.00 21.76 -13.07
C GLN A 177 0.77 20.64 -12.35
N GLU A 178 0.36 20.22 -11.14
CA GLU A 178 0.75 18.89 -10.73
C GLU A 178 0.29 17.96 -11.84
N THR A 179 1.25 17.36 -12.50
CA THR A 179 1.02 16.33 -13.51
C THR A 179 0.10 15.31 -12.88
N LEU A 180 -1.19 15.44 -13.11
CA LEU A 180 -2.16 14.41 -12.83
C LEU A 180 -1.74 13.24 -13.70
N ASN A 181 -0.84 12.42 -13.16
CA ASN A 181 -0.60 11.09 -13.64
C ASN A 181 -1.90 10.31 -13.39
N GLN A 182 -2.79 10.34 -14.36
CA GLN A 182 -4.15 9.82 -14.41
C GLN A 182 -5.21 10.81 -13.90
N VAL A 183 -6.12 11.18 -14.78
CA VAL A 183 -7.37 11.79 -14.39
C VAL A 183 -8.12 10.76 -13.55
N LEU A 184 -8.05 10.94 -12.25
CA LEU A 184 -8.84 10.22 -11.29
C LEU A 184 -10.29 10.58 -11.51
N ILE A 185 -11.04 9.81 -12.27
CA ILE A 185 -12.48 9.79 -12.07
C ILE A 185 -12.68 8.99 -10.79
N THR A 186 -12.40 9.64 -9.69
CA THR A 186 -12.56 9.09 -8.36
C THR A 186 -14.04 8.96 -8.08
N LYS A 187 -14.50 7.76 -8.20
CA LYS A 187 -15.71 7.35 -7.52
C LYS A 187 -15.24 6.56 -6.33
N PHE A 188 -15.47 7.09 -5.15
CA PHE A 188 -15.20 6.39 -3.91
C PHE A 188 -16.10 5.16 -3.86
N LEU A 189 -15.51 3.98 -3.84
CA LEU A 189 -16.24 2.74 -3.61
C LEU A 189 -16.61 2.63 -2.13
N THR A 190 -15.66 2.90 -1.26
CA THR A 190 -15.80 3.14 0.18
C THR A 190 -14.74 4.14 0.57
N THR A 191 -14.73 4.63 1.81
CA THR A 191 -13.67 5.53 2.25
C THR A 191 -12.31 4.90 1.98
N GLY A 192 -11.47 5.56 1.17
CA GLY A 192 -10.13 5.08 0.81
C GLY A 192 -10.04 4.01 -0.29
N LEU A 193 -11.14 3.47 -0.81
CA LEU A 193 -11.12 2.60 -1.97
C LEU A 193 -11.65 3.33 -3.21
N GLN A 194 -10.87 3.35 -4.27
CA GLN A 194 -11.16 4.11 -5.49
C GLN A 194 -10.96 3.24 -6.73
N LYS A 195 -11.72 3.49 -7.77
CA LYS A 195 -11.49 2.90 -9.07
C LYS A 195 -11.00 3.96 -10.05
N LEU A 196 -9.87 3.71 -10.67
CA LEU A 196 -9.29 4.61 -11.68
C LEU A 196 -10.02 4.45 -13.01
N ILE A 197 -9.79 5.43 -13.90
CA ILE A 197 -10.38 5.44 -15.24
C ILE A 197 -9.95 4.23 -16.07
N ASP A 198 -8.75 3.71 -15.83
CA ASP A 198 -8.21 2.52 -16.48
C ASP A 198 -8.73 1.20 -15.89
N GLY A 199 -9.66 1.25 -14.94
CA GLY A 199 -10.24 0.10 -14.28
C GLY A 199 -9.39 -0.51 -13.16
N SER A 200 -8.19 -0.01 -12.89
CA SER A 200 -7.41 -0.42 -11.72
C SER A 200 -8.08 0.05 -10.42
N THR A 201 -7.81 -0.66 -9.34
CA THR A 201 -8.34 -0.33 -8.01
C THR A 201 -7.23 0.29 -7.18
N VAL A 202 -7.51 1.43 -6.56
CA VAL A 202 -6.61 2.11 -5.64
C VAL A 202 -7.13 2.00 -4.22
N LEU A 203 -6.27 1.53 -3.32
CA LEU A 203 -6.47 1.61 -1.89
C LEU A 203 -5.59 2.73 -1.35
N ASN A 204 -6.21 3.69 -0.66
CA ASN A 204 -5.50 4.69 0.13
C ASN A 204 -5.56 4.24 1.59
N THR A 205 -4.44 3.85 2.14
CA THR A 205 -4.36 3.21 3.46
C THR A 205 -4.69 4.14 4.62
N GLU A 206 -4.46 5.45 4.47
CA GLU A 206 -4.83 6.44 5.50
C GLU A 206 -6.35 6.63 5.61
N LYS A 207 -7.07 6.47 4.51
CA LYS A 207 -8.52 6.69 4.41
C LYS A 207 -9.32 5.40 4.40
N PHE A 208 -8.66 4.29 4.12
CA PHE A 208 -9.31 2.98 4.07
C PHE A 208 -9.60 2.52 5.49
N GLY A 209 -10.88 2.29 5.79
CA GLY A 209 -11.28 1.67 7.04
C GLY A 209 -10.65 0.29 7.18
N ILE A 210 -10.54 -0.19 8.38
CA ILE A 210 -9.99 -1.52 8.66
C ILE A 210 -11.04 -2.55 8.26
N LEU A 211 -10.62 -3.61 7.61
CA LEU A 211 -11.49 -4.76 7.37
C LEU A 211 -11.97 -5.33 8.71
N PRO A 212 -13.22 -5.77 8.79
CA PRO A 212 -13.75 -6.39 9.99
C PRO A 212 -12.87 -7.52 10.52
N GLY A 213 -12.75 -7.62 11.84
CA GLY A 213 -11.90 -8.62 12.52
C GLY A 213 -10.44 -8.18 12.68
N LEU A 214 -9.95 -7.25 11.86
CA LEU A 214 -8.62 -6.69 12.00
C LEU A 214 -8.61 -5.51 12.98
N THR A 215 -7.50 -5.34 13.66
CA THR A 215 -7.25 -4.19 14.54
C THR A 215 -6.28 -3.19 13.94
N GLU A 216 -5.57 -3.61 12.91
CA GLU A 216 -4.70 -2.76 12.10
C GLU A 216 -5.04 -2.93 10.62
N PRO A 217 -4.87 -1.89 9.80
CA PRO A 217 -4.99 -2.04 8.36
C PRO A 217 -3.96 -3.06 7.88
N ASP A 218 -4.38 -4.04 7.09
CA ASP A 218 -3.47 -4.91 6.36
C ASP A 218 -3.69 -4.74 4.86
N ILE A 219 -2.62 -4.37 4.15
CA ILE A 219 -2.68 -4.01 2.73
C ILE A 219 -3.07 -5.23 1.90
N LEU A 220 -2.39 -6.35 2.11
CA LEU A 220 -2.58 -7.54 1.29
C LEU A 220 -3.92 -8.22 1.59
N GLN A 221 -4.37 -8.18 2.84
CA GLN A 221 -5.70 -8.66 3.20
C GLN A 221 -6.81 -7.78 2.62
N SER A 222 -6.59 -6.46 2.58
CA SER A 222 -7.54 -5.53 1.94
C SER A 222 -7.69 -5.79 0.44
N ILE A 223 -6.61 -6.21 -0.23
CA ILE A 223 -6.65 -6.61 -1.63
C ILE A 223 -7.47 -7.89 -1.82
N GLN A 224 -7.42 -8.84 -0.90
CA GLN A 224 -8.19 -10.10 -0.99
C GLN A 224 -9.70 -9.90 -0.90
N ALA A 225 -10.15 -8.77 -0.40
CA ALA A 225 -11.57 -8.45 -0.41
C ALA A 225 -12.09 -8.01 -1.81
N LEU A 226 -11.22 -7.73 -2.78
CA LEU A 226 -11.61 -7.39 -4.15
C LEU A 226 -12.13 -8.63 -4.90
N PRO A 227 -13.15 -8.49 -5.79
CA PRO A 227 -13.64 -9.62 -6.56
C PRO A 227 -12.54 -10.22 -7.46
N GLY A 228 -12.50 -11.54 -7.56
CA GLY A 228 -11.48 -12.28 -8.31
C GLY A 228 -10.11 -12.32 -7.66
N VAL A 229 -10.00 -11.90 -6.39
CA VAL A 229 -8.78 -11.99 -5.59
C VAL A 229 -9.07 -12.86 -4.37
N GLU A 230 -8.28 -13.88 -4.16
CA GLU A 230 -8.53 -14.87 -3.12
C GLU A 230 -7.24 -15.33 -2.45
N SER A 231 -7.37 -15.93 -1.27
CA SER A 231 -6.32 -16.72 -0.64
C SER A 231 -6.91 -18.06 -0.23
N VAL A 232 -6.50 -19.10 -0.91
CA VAL A 232 -7.06 -20.44 -0.69
C VAL A 232 -6.68 -21.05 0.67
N ASN A 233 -5.52 -20.66 1.20
CA ASN A 233 -4.95 -21.14 2.45
C ASN A 233 -4.97 -20.11 3.59
N GLU A 234 -5.78 -19.05 3.48
CA GLU A 234 -5.86 -17.92 4.41
C GLU A 234 -4.55 -17.13 4.61
N SER A 235 -3.50 -17.43 3.87
CA SER A 235 -2.30 -16.63 3.91
C SER A 235 -2.53 -15.25 3.32
N ILE A 236 -2.23 -14.20 4.06
CA ILE A 236 -2.38 -12.82 3.60
C ILE A 236 -1.42 -12.54 2.45
N ALA A 237 -0.22 -13.10 2.50
CA ALA A 237 0.79 -12.92 1.46
C ALA A 237 0.56 -13.80 0.22
N ASN A 238 -0.22 -14.87 0.33
CA ASN A 238 -0.51 -15.79 -0.78
C ASN A 238 -1.75 -15.35 -1.56
N ILE A 239 -1.60 -14.38 -2.45
CA ILE A 239 -2.69 -13.80 -3.22
C ILE A 239 -2.85 -14.53 -4.54
N ASN A 240 -4.05 -15.06 -4.80
CA ASN A 240 -4.46 -15.67 -6.04
C ASN A 240 -5.38 -14.72 -6.81
N VAL A 241 -4.95 -14.22 -7.96
CA VAL A 241 -5.75 -13.31 -8.77
C VAL A 241 -6.26 -14.02 -10.01
N ARG A 242 -7.59 -14.13 -10.13
CA ARG A 242 -8.24 -14.82 -11.26
C ARG A 242 -7.59 -16.18 -11.53
N GLY A 243 -7.48 -17.01 -10.49
CA GLY A 243 -6.96 -18.37 -10.55
C GLY A 243 -5.46 -18.52 -10.82
N GLY A 244 -4.68 -17.45 -10.75
CA GLY A 244 -3.21 -17.51 -10.82
C GLY A 244 -2.58 -17.78 -9.46
N THR A 245 -1.40 -18.39 -9.43
CA THR A 245 -0.61 -18.61 -8.21
C THR A 245 0.03 -17.30 -7.71
N ASN A 246 0.44 -17.27 -6.45
CA ASN A 246 0.99 -16.06 -5.83
C ASN A 246 2.21 -15.49 -6.58
N ASP A 247 3.14 -16.35 -6.99
CA ASP A 247 4.35 -15.99 -7.73
C ASP A 247 4.08 -15.37 -9.12
N GLN A 248 2.84 -15.49 -9.61
CA GLN A 248 2.39 -14.91 -10.88
C GLN A 248 1.93 -13.46 -10.74
N ASN A 249 1.87 -12.90 -9.54
CA ASN A 249 1.59 -11.50 -9.31
C ASN A 249 2.90 -10.70 -9.25
N LEU A 250 2.94 -9.57 -9.94
CA LEU A 250 4.01 -8.60 -9.80
C LEU A 250 3.74 -7.73 -8.57
N ILE A 251 4.47 -7.94 -7.49
CA ILE A 251 4.37 -7.18 -6.24
C ILE A 251 5.52 -6.17 -6.21
N LEU A 252 5.17 -4.88 -6.13
CA LEU A 252 6.11 -3.77 -6.14
C LEU A 252 5.95 -2.91 -4.87
N TRP A 253 7.08 -2.49 -4.30
CA TRP A 253 7.18 -1.48 -3.26
C TRP A 253 8.01 -0.31 -3.78
N ASP A 254 7.39 0.86 -3.94
CA ASP A 254 8.00 2.02 -4.62
C ASP A 254 8.71 1.61 -5.93
N ASN A 255 8.04 0.79 -6.77
CA ASN A 255 8.52 0.20 -8.02
C ASN A 255 9.69 -0.81 -7.91
N ILE A 256 10.11 -1.22 -6.71
CA ILE A 256 11.06 -2.30 -6.48
C ILE A 256 10.28 -3.62 -6.41
N LYS A 257 10.69 -4.63 -7.17
CA LYS A 257 10.07 -5.97 -7.12
C LYS A 257 10.41 -6.68 -5.82
N MET A 258 9.38 -7.17 -5.15
CA MET A 258 9.50 -7.91 -3.89
C MET A 258 9.21 -9.38 -4.13
N TYR A 259 10.10 -10.25 -3.64
CA TYR A 259 10.01 -11.70 -3.80
C TYR A 259 9.35 -12.39 -2.60
N HIS A 260 9.22 -11.67 -1.49
CA HIS A 260 8.51 -12.10 -0.30
C HIS A 260 7.75 -10.93 0.31
N SER A 261 6.56 -11.17 0.81
CA SER A 261 5.64 -10.09 1.21
C SER A 261 4.94 -10.32 2.55
N GLY A 262 5.35 -11.33 3.33
CA GLY A 262 4.67 -11.68 4.56
C GLY A 262 5.58 -12.03 5.72
N HIS A 263 5.02 -11.93 6.93
CA HIS A 263 5.55 -12.51 8.14
C HIS A 263 4.73 -13.74 8.55
N PHE A 264 5.19 -14.54 9.52
CA PHE A 264 4.54 -15.79 9.91
C PHE A 264 4.21 -16.66 8.69
N PHE A 265 5.20 -16.78 7.78
CA PHE A 265 5.05 -17.55 6.54
C PHE A 265 3.80 -17.19 5.73
N GLY A 266 3.47 -15.89 5.77
CA GLY A 266 2.41 -15.29 4.99
C GLY A 266 1.14 -14.91 5.74
N LEU A 267 1.02 -15.14 7.04
CA LEU A 267 -0.18 -14.78 7.81
C LEU A 267 -0.27 -13.30 8.18
N ILE A 268 0.82 -12.55 8.09
CA ILE A 268 0.87 -11.10 8.36
C ILE A 268 1.58 -10.42 7.18
N SER A 269 1.01 -9.35 6.67
CA SER A 269 1.68 -8.53 5.64
C SER A 269 2.96 -7.89 6.18
N ALA A 270 4.01 -7.93 5.38
CA ALA A 270 5.29 -7.30 5.71
C ALA A 270 5.31 -5.78 5.42
N TYR A 271 4.26 -5.24 4.85
CA TYR A 271 4.19 -3.83 4.47
C TYR A 271 3.49 -3.01 5.54
N ASN A 272 4.21 -2.03 6.12
CA ASN A 272 3.62 -1.15 7.12
C ASN A 272 2.57 -0.22 6.48
N PRO A 273 1.28 -0.35 6.87
CA PRO A 273 0.20 0.43 6.28
C PRO A 273 0.27 1.93 6.60
N ASN A 274 0.99 2.31 7.66
CA ASN A 274 1.10 3.71 8.07
C ASN A 274 2.04 4.52 7.17
N LEU A 275 2.95 3.86 6.46
CA LEU A 275 3.81 4.49 5.45
C LEU A 275 3.33 4.30 4.03
N THR A 276 2.53 3.28 3.79
CA THR A 276 1.95 3.05 2.47
C THR A 276 0.84 4.07 2.23
N ASN A 277 1.07 4.96 1.28
CA ASN A 277 0.07 5.97 0.91
C ASN A 277 -0.96 5.41 -0.06
N LYS A 278 -0.50 4.65 -1.05
CA LYS A 278 -1.32 4.22 -2.18
C LYS A 278 -0.94 2.81 -2.61
N VAL A 279 -1.94 1.97 -2.82
CA VAL A 279 -1.80 0.65 -3.42
C VAL A 279 -2.64 0.58 -4.69
N VAL A 280 -2.02 0.28 -5.81
CA VAL A 280 -2.71 0.12 -7.10
C VAL A 280 -2.74 -1.34 -7.48
N VAL A 281 -3.94 -1.90 -7.60
CA VAL A 281 -4.17 -3.29 -8.02
C VAL A 281 -4.73 -3.29 -9.44
N THR A 282 -3.99 -3.88 -10.35
CA THR A 282 -4.40 -4.03 -11.77
C THR A 282 -4.49 -5.50 -12.11
N LYS A 283 -5.70 -5.98 -12.40
CA LYS A 283 -5.97 -7.38 -12.75
C LYS A 283 -5.83 -7.66 -14.23
N ASN A 284 -6.06 -6.65 -15.07
CA ASN A 284 -5.96 -6.70 -16.53
C ASN A 284 -5.79 -5.30 -17.12
N GLY A 285 -5.29 -5.17 -18.34
CA GLY A 285 -5.06 -3.88 -19.00
C GLY A 285 -3.97 -3.05 -18.34
N THR A 286 -2.93 -3.69 -17.83
CA THR A 286 -1.79 -3.06 -17.15
C THR A 286 -1.00 -2.14 -18.09
N SER A 287 -0.40 -1.05 -17.59
CA SER A 287 0.52 -0.22 -18.39
C SER A 287 1.70 -1.04 -18.90
N SER A 288 2.20 -0.68 -20.09
CA SER A 288 3.34 -1.36 -20.74
C SER A 288 4.67 -1.22 -19.98
N GLU A 289 4.73 -0.33 -18.99
CA GLU A 289 5.89 -0.22 -18.11
C GLU A 289 6.06 -1.42 -17.17
N PHE A 290 4.98 -2.16 -16.87
CA PHE A 290 5.01 -3.32 -15.97
C PHE A 290 5.01 -4.64 -16.73
N SER A 291 5.87 -5.57 -16.33
CA SER A 291 5.96 -6.93 -16.87
C SER A 291 6.53 -7.88 -15.79
N ASP A 292 6.77 -9.13 -16.13
CA ASP A 292 7.30 -10.18 -15.23
C ASP A 292 6.33 -10.52 -14.08
N GLY A 293 5.04 -10.66 -14.45
CA GLY A 293 3.96 -11.15 -13.62
C GLY A 293 2.74 -11.42 -14.48
N VAL A 294 2.43 -12.71 -14.73
CA VAL A 294 1.39 -13.13 -15.70
C VAL A 294 -0.04 -13.04 -15.16
N SER A 295 -0.24 -12.77 -13.87
CA SER A 295 -1.57 -12.70 -13.26
C SER A 295 -2.04 -11.27 -13.01
N SER A 296 -1.39 -10.54 -12.11
CA SER A 296 -1.76 -9.17 -11.76
C SER A 296 -0.54 -8.30 -11.48
N THR A 297 -0.79 -7.02 -11.26
CA THR A 297 0.22 -6.07 -10.75
C THR A 297 -0.32 -5.40 -9.49
N ILE A 298 0.42 -5.48 -8.41
CA ILE A 298 0.15 -4.85 -7.13
C ILE A 298 1.30 -3.88 -6.86
N ASN A 299 1.05 -2.59 -7.06
CA ASN A 299 2.07 -1.56 -6.87
C ASN A 299 1.74 -0.72 -5.63
N MET A 300 2.56 -0.83 -4.61
CA MET A 300 2.49 -0.08 -3.36
C MET A 300 3.45 1.09 -3.42
N SER A 301 2.96 2.27 -3.11
CA SER A 301 3.76 3.49 -3.08
C SER A 301 3.67 4.13 -1.70
N THR A 302 4.81 4.53 -1.17
CA THR A 302 4.90 5.33 0.05
C THR A 302 4.64 6.80 -0.25
N LYS A 303 4.42 7.61 0.79
CA LYS A 303 4.20 9.05 0.68
C LYS A 303 5.37 9.71 -0.06
N ASP A 304 5.06 10.54 -1.07
CA ASP A 304 6.06 11.16 -1.96
C ASP A 304 6.06 12.69 -1.93
N VAL A 305 5.50 13.25 -0.87
CA VAL A 305 5.43 14.70 -0.64
C VAL A 305 6.33 15.05 0.55
N LEU A 306 7.06 16.16 0.42
CA LEU A 306 7.86 16.68 1.53
C LEU A 306 6.95 17.05 2.71
N THR A 307 7.22 16.51 3.86
CA THR A 307 6.55 16.93 5.09
C THR A 307 7.14 18.25 5.57
N HIS A 308 6.32 19.12 6.15
CA HIS A 308 6.73 20.42 6.69
C HIS A 308 6.71 20.45 8.23
N LYS A 309 6.14 19.44 8.85
CA LYS A 309 6.08 19.26 10.30
C LYS A 309 6.59 17.87 10.65
N LEU A 310 7.09 17.72 11.85
CA LEU A 310 7.38 16.41 12.41
C LEU A 310 6.05 15.70 12.66
N GLU A 311 5.86 14.58 12.00
CA GLU A 311 4.69 13.72 12.16
C GLU A 311 5.18 12.32 12.50
N GLY A 312 4.43 11.60 13.32
CA GLY A 312 4.83 10.26 13.69
C GLY A 312 3.75 9.51 14.44
N GLY A 313 4.06 8.28 14.78
CA GLY A 313 3.17 7.46 15.58
C GLY A 313 3.83 6.20 16.06
N VAL A 314 3.27 5.66 17.12
CA VAL A 314 3.64 4.36 17.71
C VAL A 314 2.39 3.52 17.85
N GLY A 315 2.53 2.22 17.62
CA GLY A 315 1.45 1.25 17.74
C GLY A 315 1.93 -0.01 18.45
N VAL A 316 1.03 -0.68 19.13
CA VAL A 316 1.24 -1.99 19.71
C VAL A 316 -0.02 -2.83 19.57
N ASN A 317 0.15 -4.09 19.21
CA ASN A 317 -0.91 -5.09 19.19
C ASN A 317 -0.48 -6.34 19.97
N LEU A 318 -1.21 -7.45 19.87
CA LEU A 318 -0.89 -8.67 20.62
C LEU A 318 0.31 -9.47 20.07
N ILE A 319 0.92 -9.03 18.97
CA ILE A 319 2.02 -9.75 18.31
C ILE A 319 3.25 -8.87 18.19
N SER A 320 3.08 -7.57 17.87
CA SER A 320 4.17 -6.69 17.48
C SER A 320 3.96 -5.26 17.96
N ALA A 321 5.05 -4.49 17.96
CA ALA A 321 5.03 -3.05 18.11
C ALA A 321 5.68 -2.41 16.88
N ASP A 322 5.17 -1.25 16.46
CA ASP A 322 5.68 -0.47 15.35
C ASP A 322 5.77 1.02 15.68
N ALA A 323 6.64 1.69 14.96
CA ALA A 323 6.75 3.14 15.00
C ALA A 323 7.06 3.68 13.60
N PHE A 324 6.60 4.91 13.33
CA PHE A 324 6.97 5.64 12.12
C PHE A 324 7.22 7.11 12.44
N LEU A 325 8.08 7.74 11.64
CA LEU A 325 8.43 9.15 11.73
C LEU A 325 8.61 9.77 10.36
N GLU A 326 8.04 10.95 10.16
CA GLU A 326 8.24 11.81 8.99
C GLU A 326 8.96 13.09 9.46
N ILE A 327 10.20 13.24 9.07
CA ILE A 327 11.11 14.26 9.61
C ILE A 327 11.43 15.29 8.53
N PRO A 328 10.98 16.55 8.64
CA PRO A 328 11.44 17.63 7.79
C PRO A 328 12.87 18.05 8.19
N ILE A 329 13.85 17.78 7.34
CA ILE A 329 15.24 18.18 7.58
C ILE A 329 15.46 19.62 7.10
N THR A 330 14.96 19.93 5.90
CA THR A 330 14.93 21.28 5.31
C THR A 330 13.66 21.47 4.48
N LYS A 331 13.43 22.68 3.96
CA LYS A 331 12.30 22.92 3.01
C LYS A 331 12.36 22.06 1.74
N LYS A 332 13.50 21.41 1.44
CA LYS A 332 13.75 20.61 0.24
C LYS A 332 14.10 19.17 0.52
N LEU A 333 14.25 18.81 1.79
CA LEU A 333 14.73 17.49 2.22
C LEU A 333 13.91 16.98 3.39
N ALA A 334 13.36 15.79 3.26
CA ALA A 334 12.64 15.08 4.32
C ALA A 334 13.11 13.62 4.39
N LEU A 335 12.95 13.01 5.55
CA LEU A 335 13.26 11.61 5.81
C LEU A 335 12.04 10.95 6.45
N HIS A 336 11.57 9.88 5.85
CA HIS A 336 10.52 9.03 6.40
C HIS A 336 11.14 7.72 6.88
N LEU A 337 10.84 7.32 8.09
CA LEU A 337 11.35 6.11 8.74
C LEU A 337 10.21 5.29 9.30
N SER A 338 10.32 3.98 9.25
CA SER A 338 9.50 3.10 10.09
C SER A 338 10.24 1.84 10.48
N GLY A 339 9.78 1.23 11.56
CA GLY A 339 10.20 -0.07 12.00
C GLY A 339 9.08 -0.77 12.75
N ARG A 340 8.97 -2.08 12.56
CA ARG A 340 8.11 -2.97 13.31
C ARG A 340 8.89 -4.19 13.75
N ARG A 341 8.64 -4.66 14.98
CA ARG A 341 9.19 -5.89 15.51
C ARG A 341 8.13 -6.65 16.29
N SER A 342 8.08 -7.96 16.08
CA SER A 342 7.33 -8.83 16.98
C SER A 342 8.05 -8.97 18.32
N PHE A 343 7.31 -9.28 19.37
CA PHE A 343 7.83 -9.64 20.69
C PHE A 343 7.47 -11.07 21.08
N THR A 344 7.25 -11.89 20.10
CA THR A 344 6.80 -13.28 20.19
C THR A 344 7.89 -14.22 20.71
N ASP A 345 9.13 -13.79 20.70
CA ASP A 345 10.29 -14.48 21.30
C ASP A 345 10.35 -14.40 22.84
N PHE A 346 9.60 -13.47 23.46
CA PHE A 346 9.57 -13.32 24.93
C PHE A 346 8.15 -13.23 25.51
N PHE A 347 7.12 -13.08 24.69
CA PHE A 347 5.73 -13.03 25.14
C PHE A 347 4.81 -13.76 24.17
N ALA A 348 4.26 -14.87 24.59
CA ALA A 348 3.22 -15.59 23.86
C ALA A 348 1.84 -14.99 24.22
N SER A 349 1.11 -14.55 23.22
CA SER A 349 -0.29 -14.11 23.33
C SER A 349 -1.22 -15.14 22.70
N PRO A 350 -2.52 -15.18 23.08
CA PRO A 350 -3.47 -16.08 22.44
C PRO A 350 -3.54 -15.93 20.91
N THR A 351 -3.32 -14.72 20.41
CA THR A 351 -3.23 -14.46 18.96
C THR A 351 -2.00 -15.09 18.35
N TYR A 352 -0.85 -14.98 19.03
CA TYR A 352 0.39 -15.62 18.60
C TYR A 352 0.25 -17.14 18.55
N ASP A 353 -0.30 -17.74 19.61
CA ASP A 353 -0.46 -19.20 19.68
C ASP A 353 -1.31 -19.72 18.51
N ASN A 354 -2.44 -19.08 18.22
CA ASN A 354 -3.27 -19.44 17.07
C ASN A 354 -2.52 -19.32 15.73
N TYR A 355 -1.73 -18.24 15.56
CA TYR A 355 -0.94 -18.06 14.33
C TYR A 355 0.20 -19.08 14.24
N PHE A 356 0.83 -19.40 15.35
CA PHE A 356 1.88 -20.40 15.41
C PHE A 356 1.34 -21.78 15.06
N GLU A 357 0.29 -22.23 15.72
CA GLU A 357 -0.36 -23.51 15.43
C GLU A 357 -0.78 -23.61 13.96
N ARG A 358 -1.37 -22.51 13.43
CA ARG A 358 -1.80 -22.47 12.03
C ARG A 358 -0.62 -22.54 11.06
N SER A 359 0.49 -21.86 11.33
CA SER A 359 1.65 -21.80 10.44
C SER A 359 2.43 -23.10 10.40
N PHE A 360 2.44 -23.83 11.51
CA PHE A 360 3.33 -24.98 11.72
C PHE A 360 2.61 -26.32 11.84
N GLN A 361 1.30 -26.39 11.55
CA GLN A 361 0.50 -27.60 11.78
C GLN A 361 0.99 -28.86 11.03
N ASP A 362 1.71 -28.70 9.90
CA ASP A 362 2.28 -29.81 9.12
C ASP A 362 3.79 -29.92 9.27
N SER A 363 4.38 -29.17 10.18
CA SER A 363 5.81 -29.19 10.38
C SER A 363 6.20 -30.16 11.48
N GLU A 364 7.46 -30.56 11.51
CA GLU A 364 8.04 -31.35 12.61
C GLU A 364 7.94 -30.62 13.96
N LEU A 365 7.61 -29.32 13.97
CA LEU A 365 7.44 -28.52 15.17
C LEU A 365 6.19 -28.93 15.96
N THR A 366 5.16 -29.44 15.31
CA THR A 366 3.86 -29.78 15.92
C THR A 366 3.53 -31.28 15.85
N THR A 367 4.05 -32.00 14.86
CA THR A 367 3.79 -33.44 14.71
C THR A 367 4.62 -34.29 15.68
N ASN A 368 3.99 -35.27 16.33
CA ASN A 368 4.70 -36.26 17.12
C ASN A 368 5.14 -37.42 16.23
N SER A 369 6.42 -37.78 16.28
CA SER A 369 6.87 -39.01 15.66
C SER A 369 6.43 -40.21 16.54
N ASP A 370 5.83 -41.24 15.93
CA ASP A 370 5.38 -42.45 16.60
C ASP A 370 6.52 -43.23 17.30
N ASN A 371 7.77 -42.85 17.01
CA ASN A 371 8.97 -43.48 17.57
C ASN A 371 9.59 -42.75 18.76
N ILE A 372 8.92 -41.72 19.28
CA ILE A 372 9.39 -40.88 20.38
C ILE A 372 8.55 -41.16 21.62
N SER A 373 9.20 -41.62 22.70
CA SER A 373 8.55 -41.90 23.99
C SER A 373 8.33 -40.63 24.82
N GLU A 374 9.26 -39.67 24.74
CA GLU A 374 9.19 -38.35 25.41
C GLU A 374 9.92 -37.32 24.55
N SER A 375 9.32 -36.19 24.34
CA SER A 375 9.95 -35.05 23.70
C SER A 375 9.76 -33.76 24.51
N ASN A 376 10.84 -32.97 24.57
CA ASN A 376 10.80 -31.61 25.11
C ASN A 376 11.19 -30.64 23.97
N ARG A 377 10.25 -29.82 23.56
CA ARG A 377 10.36 -28.89 22.42
C ARG A 377 10.38 -27.46 22.88
N SER A 378 11.21 -26.65 22.25
CA SER A 378 11.18 -25.20 22.35
C SER A 378 11.30 -24.58 20.98
N SER A 379 10.46 -23.60 20.69
CA SER A 379 10.51 -22.83 19.45
C SER A 379 10.45 -21.34 19.77
N GLU A 380 11.29 -20.58 19.13
CA GLU A 380 11.29 -19.11 19.20
C GLU A 380 11.13 -18.58 17.79
N PHE A 381 10.06 -17.83 17.55
CA PHE A 381 9.83 -17.16 16.29
C PHE A 381 9.70 -15.68 16.52
N PHE A 382 10.43 -14.88 15.74
CA PHE A 382 10.27 -13.43 15.70
C PHE A 382 10.47 -12.89 14.30
N PHE A 383 9.90 -11.71 14.07
CA PHE A 383 10.06 -10.98 12.82
C PHE A 383 10.29 -9.51 13.05
N TYR A 384 10.87 -8.86 12.05
CA TYR A 384 10.95 -7.41 11.98
C TYR A 384 10.89 -6.93 10.53
N ASP A 385 10.41 -5.72 10.35
CA ASP A 385 10.52 -4.98 9.10
C ASP A 385 10.91 -3.52 9.39
N TYR A 386 11.54 -2.91 8.40
CA TYR A 386 11.91 -1.50 8.46
C TYR A 386 11.88 -0.88 7.07
N THR A 387 11.60 0.42 7.03
CA THR A 387 11.70 1.21 5.82
C THR A 387 12.35 2.56 6.11
N ALA A 388 13.08 3.07 5.12
CA ALA A 388 13.54 4.44 5.12
C ALA A 388 13.41 5.03 3.72
N LYS A 389 12.88 6.26 3.63
CA LYS A 389 12.78 7.00 2.36
C LYS A 389 13.29 8.41 2.53
N LEU A 390 14.27 8.77 1.72
CA LEU A 390 14.79 10.12 1.61
C LEU A 390 14.11 10.82 0.44
N LEU A 391 13.51 11.97 0.70
CA LEU A 391 12.87 12.82 -0.30
C LEU A 391 13.70 14.10 -0.44
N PHE A 392 14.18 14.36 -1.65
CA PHE A 392 14.94 15.56 -1.97
C PHE A 392 14.40 16.25 -3.21
N ASP A 393 13.78 17.40 -3.04
CA ASP A 393 13.30 18.27 -4.12
C ASP A 393 14.35 19.37 -4.37
N LEU A 394 15.21 19.15 -5.39
CA LEU A 394 16.20 20.15 -5.80
C LEU A 394 15.50 21.46 -6.16
N ASN A 395 14.41 21.32 -6.94
CA ASN A 395 13.45 22.38 -7.29
C ASN A 395 12.11 21.71 -7.66
N GLU A 396 11.13 22.46 -8.12
CA GLU A 396 9.81 21.94 -8.51
C GLU A 396 9.88 20.92 -9.66
N ASN A 397 10.88 21.02 -10.51
CA ASN A 397 11.06 20.21 -11.71
C ASN A 397 11.96 18.98 -11.51
N HIS A 398 12.78 18.92 -10.47
CA HIS A 398 13.74 17.84 -10.25
C HIS A 398 13.61 17.29 -8.84
N LYS A 399 13.10 16.07 -8.76
CA LYS A 399 12.86 15.35 -7.51
C LYS A 399 13.68 14.07 -7.46
N PHE A 400 14.40 13.87 -6.36
CA PHE A 400 15.18 12.67 -6.08
C PHE A 400 14.57 11.92 -4.91
N ARG A 401 14.51 10.62 -5.03
CA ARG A 401 14.03 9.70 -4.01
C ARG A 401 15.03 8.58 -3.81
N ALA A 402 15.31 8.23 -2.58
CA ALA A 402 16.06 7.02 -2.25
C ALA A 402 15.29 6.28 -1.15
N ASN A 403 15.08 5.00 -1.33
CA ASN A 403 14.29 4.18 -0.43
C ASN A 403 14.95 2.82 -0.15
N ILE A 404 14.70 2.32 1.04
CA ILE A 404 15.08 0.99 1.49
C ILE A 404 13.89 0.35 2.19
N ILE A 405 13.71 -0.93 1.98
CA ILE A 405 12.83 -1.80 2.76
C ILE A 405 13.59 -3.06 3.13
N GLY A 406 13.44 -3.51 4.37
CA GLY A 406 13.94 -4.79 4.84
C GLY A 406 12.85 -5.55 5.59
N ILE A 407 12.75 -6.85 5.33
CA ILE A 407 11.80 -7.79 5.92
C ILE A 407 12.58 -8.99 6.39
N SER A 408 12.38 -9.45 7.63
CA SER A 408 13.07 -10.61 8.20
C SER A 408 12.14 -11.44 9.06
N ASN A 409 12.21 -12.75 8.90
CA ASN A 409 11.58 -13.78 9.73
C ASN A 409 12.65 -14.74 10.23
N ASN A 410 12.63 -15.06 11.53
CA ASN A 410 13.59 -15.97 12.13
C ASN A 410 12.85 -16.97 13.01
N LEU A 411 13.18 -18.25 12.84
CA LEU A 411 12.67 -19.36 13.62
C LEU A 411 13.84 -20.17 14.14
N ASP A 412 13.95 -20.29 15.44
CA ASP A 412 14.85 -21.22 16.14
C ASP A 412 14.03 -22.33 16.78
N TYR A 413 14.42 -23.57 16.53
CA TYR A 413 13.76 -24.75 17.05
C TYR A 413 14.77 -25.71 17.67
N LYS A 414 14.44 -26.19 18.86
CA LYS A 414 15.21 -27.20 19.55
C LYS A 414 14.29 -28.28 20.09
N GLU A 415 14.63 -29.53 19.83
CA GLU A 415 13.93 -30.70 20.35
C GLU A 415 14.95 -31.61 21.00
N ASN A 416 14.63 -32.05 22.25
CA ASN A 416 15.30 -33.16 22.91
C ASN A 416 14.27 -34.27 22.99
N TYR A 417 14.60 -35.44 22.48
CA TYR A 417 13.68 -36.55 22.44
C TYR A 417 14.36 -37.86 22.89
N THR A 418 13.57 -38.79 23.45
CA THR A 418 14.00 -40.10 23.78
C THR A 418 13.24 -41.08 22.90
N ASN A 419 13.97 -41.88 22.14
CA ASN A 419 13.35 -42.89 21.28
C ASN A 419 12.85 -44.09 22.07
N ASN A 420 12.14 -44.99 21.40
CA ASN A 420 11.58 -46.21 22.05
C ASN A 420 12.66 -47.18 22.58
N ASP A 421 13.90 -46.98 22.19
CA ASP A 421 15.06 -47.73 22.69
C ASP A 421 15.75 -47.05 23.89
N ASN A 422 15.12 -46.03 24.48
CA ASN A 422 15.65 -45.19 25.57
C ASN A 422 16.96 -44.46 25.22
N GLN A 423 17.20 -44.16 23.93
CA GLN A 423 18.29 -43.29 23.50
C GLN A 423 17.80 -41.87 23.47
N THR A 424 18.55 -40.94 24.03
CA THR A 424 18.24 -39.49 24.00
C THR A 424 19.06 -38.83 22.90
N ASP A 425 18.37 -38.11 22.02
CA ASP A 425 18.97 -37.29 20.98
C ASP A 425 18.48 -35.85 21.05
N SER A 426 19.14 -34.94 20.36
CA SER A 426 18.85 -33.54 20.27
C SER A 426 18.91 -33.06 18.82
N LYS A 427 17.85 -32.43 18.40
CA LYS A 427 17.75 -31.75 17.09
C LYS A 427 17.74 -30.25 17.32
N THR A 428 18.53 -29.53 16.55
CA THR A 428 18.53 -28.06 16.53
C THR A 428 18.35 -27.58 15.11
N SER A 429 17.33 -26.79 14.88
CA SER A 429 16.97 -26.29 13.56
C SER A 429 16.81 -24.76 13.59
N ASN A 430 17.23 -24.11 12.52
CA ASN A 430 17.07 -22.66 12.34
C ASN A 430 16.58 -22.39 10.92
N LEU A 431 15.61 -21.47 10.81
CA LEU A 431 15.13 -20.96 9.53
C LEU A 431 15.17 -19.43 9.56
N SER A 432 15.87 -18.84 8.59
CA SER A 432 15.91 -17.40 8.37
C SER A 432 15.40 -17.07 6.97
N GLN A 433 14.50 -16.09 6.88
CA GLN A 433 13.95 -15.62 5.62
C GLN A 433 14.04 -14.10 5.57
N GLU A 434 14.70 -13.56 4.57
CA GLU A 434 14.97 -12.12 4.44
C GLU A 434 14.62 -11.62 3.05
N ASN A 435 14.12 -10.38 2.98
CA ASN A 435 13.95 -9.66 1.73
C ASN A 435 14.37 -8.20 1.90
N ILE A 436 15.32 -7.74 1.10
CA ILE A 436 15.85 -6.38 1.12
C ILE A 436 15.65 -5.75 -0.26
N GLY A 437 15.03 -4.56 -0.28
CA GLY A 437 14.86 -3.74 -1.47
C GLY A 437 15.54 -2.39 -1.30
N LEU A 438 16.30 -1.96 -2.31
CA LEU A 438 16.89 -0.62 -2.41
C LEU A 438 16.46 0.02 -3.72
N GLY A 439 16.12 1.29 -3.71
CA GLY A 439 15.72 2.01 -4.91
C GLY A 439 16.18 3.47 -4.88
N THR A 440 16.53 3.99 -6.04
CA THR A 440 16.74 5.42 -6.26
C THR A 440 15.94 5.84 -7.48
N ASN A 441 15.26 6.96 -7.38
CA ASN A 441 14.46 7.51 -8.46
C ASN A 441 14.79 8.98 -8.67
N TRP A 442 14.90 9.40 -9.93
CA TRP A 442 15.01 10.77 -10.35
C TRP A 442 13.90 11.10 -11.33
N ASN A 443 12.96 11.91 -10.88
CA ASN A 443 11.90 12.46 -11.70
C ASN A 443 12.31 13.87 -12.18
N ALA A 444 12.24 14.12 -13.49
CA ALA A 444 12.62 15.38 -14.11
C ALA A 444 11.53 15.88 -15.06
N VAL A 445 11.05 17.09 -14.81
CA VAL A 445 10.13 17.84 -15.68
C VAL A 445 10.96 18.82 -16.51
N TRP A 446 11.16 18.51 -17.79
CA TRP A 446 11.98 19.33 -18.69
C TRP A 446 11.19 20.46 -19.34
N SER A 447 9.90 20.22 -19.54
CA SER A 447 8.94 21.20 -20.02
C SER A 447 7.52 20.78 -19.61
N ASP A 448 6.52 21.60 -19.86
CA ASP A 448 5.10 21.28 -19.62
C ASP A 448 4.61 20.04 -20.38
N THR A 449 5.34 19.70 -21.46
CA THR A 449 5.00 18.58 -22.34
C THR A 449 5.92 17.38 -22.22
N PHE A 450 7.10 17.50 -21.59
CA PHE A 450 8.09 16.44 -21.55
C PHE A 450 8.63 16.17 -20.14
N THR A 451 8.45 14.97 -19.65
CA THR A 451 8.96 14.49 -18.36
C THR A 451 9.72 13.18 -18.53
N THR A 452 10.70 12.95 -17.68
CA THR A 452 11.45 11.69 -17.62
C THR A 452 11.50 11.19 -16.17
N ASP A 453 11.53 9.86 -16.05
CA ASP A 453 11.71 9.16 -14.80
C ASP A 453 12.83 8.14 -14.97
N PHE A 454 13.84 8.22 -14.12
CA PHE A 454 14.95 7.26 -14.08
C PHE A 454 15.00 6.59 -12.72
N MET A 455 15.04 5.28 -12.71
CA MET A 455 15.12 4.47 -11.50
C MET A 455 16.23 3.43 -11.63
N ALA A 456 17.02 3.28 -10.56
CA ALA A 456 17.89 2.14 -10.34
C ALA A 456 17.43 1.41 -9.07
N PHE A 457 17.45 0.07 -9.12
CA PHE A 457 16.97 -0.74 -8.00
C PHE A 457 17.81 -1.99 -7.79
N TYR A 458 17.75 -2.49 -6.57
CA TYR A 458 18.31 -3.73 -6.10
C TYR A 458 17.27 -4.42 -5.22
N SER A 459 17.03 -5.70 -5.43
CA SER A 459 16.17 -6.55 -4.60
C SER A 459 16.86 -7.86 -4.33
N LYS A 460 16.96 -8.24 -3.05
CA LYS A 460 17.51 -9.52 -2.63
C LYS A 460 16.51 -10.23 -1.73
N TYR A 461 16.20 -11.46 -2.06
CA TYR A 461 15.45 -12.39 -1.22
C TYR A 461 16.37 -13.57 -0.87
N ASN A 462 16.28 -14.05 0.35
CA ASN A 462 17.02 -15.21 0.81
C ASN A 462 16.17 -15.99 1.82
N VAL A 463 16.16 -17.32 1.70
CA VAL A 463 15.71 -18.24 2.73
C VAL A 463 16.76 -19.28 2.96
N ASP A 464 17.21 -19.40 4.21
CA ASP A 464 18.23 -20.35 4.67
C ASP A 464 17.65 -21.20 5.79
N ALA A 465 17.85 -22.49 5.72
CA ALA A 465 17.52 -23.43 6.77
C ALA A 465 18.70 -24.30 7.15
N ILE A 466 18.85 -24.55 8.43
CA ILE A 466 19.82 -25.48 8.99
C ILE A 466 19.05 -26.47 9.88
N ASP A 467 19.27 -27.74 9.66
CA ASP A 467 18.76 -28.81 10.51
C ASP A 467 19.95 -29.67 10.97
N TYR A 468 20.17 -29.73 12.28
CA TYR A 468 21.29 -30.43 12.86
C TYR A 468 20.85 -31.48 13.88
N ARG A 469 21.24 -32.73 13.67
CA ARG A 469 21.01 -33.86 14.58
C ARG A 469 22.30 -34.21 15.30
N VAL A 470 22.27 -34.14 16.61
CA VAL A 470 23.45 -34.30 17.46
C VAL A 470 23.96 -35.75 17.44
N GLU A 471 23.07 -36.74 17.54
CA GLU A 471 23.46 -38.17 17.60
C GLU A 471 24.21 -38.63 16.36
N THR A 472 23.78 -38.21 15.19
CA THR A 472 24.36 -38.63 13.91
C THR A 472 25.43 -37.67 13.39
N ASP A 473 25.62 -36.51 14.04
CA ASP A 473 26.45 -35.39 13.55
C ASP A 473 26.09 -34.99 12.12
N GLN A 474 24.80 -35.15 11.79
CA GLN A 474 24.28 -34.84 10.47
C GLN A 474 23.75 -33.41 10.44
N LYS A 475 24.28 -32.61 9.51
CA LYS A 475 23.81 -31.26 9.26
C LYS A 475 23.27 -31.16 7.84
N LEU A 476 22.00 -30.80 7.71
CA LEU A 476 21.35 -30.36 6.47
C LEU A 476 21.39 -28.85 6.40
N THR A 477 21.85 -28.29 5.31
CA THR A 477 21.79 -26.84 5.03
C THR A 477 21.10 -26.62 3.70
N GLN A 478 20.12 -25.75 3.67
CA GLN A 478 19.33 -25.44 2.48
C GLN A 478 19.31 -23.93 2.28
N SER A 479 19.38 -23.48 1.03
CA SER A 479 19.32 -22.06 0.68
C SER A 479 18.61 -21.84 -0.65
N ASN A 480 17.78 -20.80 -0.71
CA ASN A 480 17.25 -20.24 -1.94
C ASN A 480 17.44 -18.73 -1.94
N GLU A 481 18.29 -18.22 -2.80
CA GLU A 481 18.58 -16.81 -2.94
C GLU A 481 18.11 -16.30 -4.30
N VAL A 482 17.45 -15.13 -4.31
CA VAL A 482 17.13 -14.36 -5.50
C VAL A 482 17.78 -13.00 -5.39
N LEU A 483 18.50 -12.62 -6.43
CA LEU A 483 19.12 -11.31 -6.56
C LEU A 483 18.65 -10.65 -7.86
N GLU A 484 17.99 -9.52 -7.78
CA GLU A 484 17.61 -8.74 -8.96
C GLU A 484 18.17 -7.32 -8.87
N THR A 485 18.82 -6.90 -9.94
CA THR A 485 19.28 -5.53 -10.15
C THR A 485 18.75 -5.00 -11.46
N GLY A 486 18.44 -3.72 -11.51
CA GLY A 486 17.97 -3.18 -12.78
C GLY A 486 17.91 -1.65 -12.81
N VAL A 487 17.69 -1.18 -14.03
CA VAL A 487 17.44 0.23 -14.33
C VAL A 487 16.19 0.37 -15.16
N LYS A 488 15.41 1.41 -14.89
CA LYS A 488 14.20 1.77 -15.62
C LYS A 488 14.32 3.22 -16.04
N MET A 489 14.05 3.50 -17.30
CA MET A 489 14.02 4.85 -17.84
C MET A 489 12.74 5.03 -18.62
N ASN A 490 11.89 5.92 -18.14
CA ASN A 490 10.61 6.25 -18.76
C ASN A 490 10.63 7.69 -19.24
N SER A 491 9.96 7.97 -20.35
CA SER A 491 9.72 9.31 -20.85
C SER A 491 8.26 9.49 -21.21
N LYS A 492 7.66 10.59 -20.77
CA LYS A 492 6.27 10.93 -21.06
C LYS A 492 6.23 12.21 -21.86
N LEU A 493 5.62 12.14 -23.04
CA LEU A 493 5.39 13.27 -23.94
C LEU A 493 3.89 13.56 -24.02
N LYS A 494 3.49 14.76 -23.65
CA LYS A 494 2.12 15.26 -23.81
C LYS A 494 1.99 15.96 -25.16
N PHE A 495 1.21 15.41 -26.09
CA PHE A 495 0.92 16.10 -27.36
C PHE A 495 -0.11 17.22 -27.19
N ASN A 496 -1.09 16.97 -26.30
CA ASN A 496 -2.09 17.94 -25.88
C ASN A 496 -2.74 17.48 -24.56
N SER A 497 -3.77 18.16 -24.09
CA SER A 497 -4.49 17.84 -22.84
C SER A 497 -5.13 16.43 -22.80
N HIS A 498 -5.29 15.76 -23.95
CA HIS A 498 -5.98 14.48 -24.06
C HIS A 498 -5.09 13.33 -24.52
N LEU A 499 -3.92 13.63 -25.12
CA LEU A 499 -3.10 12.62 -25.76
C LEU A 499 -1.67 12.64 -25.21
N ASN A 500 -1.28 11.52 -24.60
CA ASN A 500 0.03 11.30 -24.02
C ASN A 500 0.70 10.10 -24.69
N LEU A 501 2.02 10.15 -24.81
CA LEU A 501 2.85 9.02 -25.23
C LEU A 501 3.86 8.72 -24.11
N LEU A 502 3.83 7.48 -23.64
CA LEU A 502 4.81 6.94 -22.70
C LEU A 502 5.75 6.00 -23.46
N ASN A 503 7.06 6.23 -23.36
CA ASN A 503 8.07 5.31 -23.87
C ASN A 503 9.02 4.96 -22.74
N GLY A 504 9.60 3.76 -22.80
CA GLY A 504 10.58 3.38 -21.81
C GLY A 504 11.53 2.30 -22.28
N TYR A 505 12.66 2.24 -21.58
CA TYR A 505 13.63 1.17 -21.63
C TYR A 505 13.88 0.65 -20.23
N GLN A 506 13.93 -0.66 -20.09
CA GLN A 506 14.22 -1.32 -18.82
C GLN A 506 15.25 -2.41 -19.05
N PHE A 507 16.18 -2.51 -18.12
CA PHE A 507 17.16 -3.58 -18.02
C PHE A 507 17.05 -4.21 -16.66
N SER A 508 17.03 -5.54 -16.58
CA SER A 508 17.14 -6.28 -15.33
C SER A 508 18.06 -7.49 -15.49
N GLU A 509 18.82 -7.75 -14.45
CA GLU A 509 19.58 -8.97 -14.24
C GLU A 509 19.02 -9.68 -13.01
N ILE A 510 18.57 -10.92 -13.21
CA ILE A 510 18.02 -11.78 -12.14
C ILE A 510 18.93 -12.97 -12.00
N GLY A 511 19.49 -13.17 -10.80
CA GLY A 511 20.26 -14.35 -10.41
C GLY A 511 19.48 -15.14 -9.35
N ILE A 512 19.40 -16.47 -9.52
CA ILE A 512 18.79 -17.36 -8.52
C ILE A 512 19.76 -18.48 -8.18
N LEU A 513 19.98 -18.67 -6.86
CA LEU A 513 20.75 -19.76 -6.29
C LEU A 513 19.84 -20.70 -5.53
N ASN A 514 19.96 -21.98 -5.79
CA ASN A 514 19.38 -23.07 -5.00
C ASN A 514 20.50 -23.99 -4.53
N ALA A 515 20.60 -24.19 -3.22
CA ALA A 515 21.61 -25.03 -2.62
C ALA A 515 21.02 -25.97 -1.57
N THR A 516 21.47 -27.23 -1.56
CA THR A 516 21.19 -28.21 -0.53
C THR A 516 22.48 -28.98 -0.25
N THR A 517 22.94 -28.97 1.00
CA THR A 517 24.14 -29.69 1.42
C THR A 517 23.85 -30.55 2.64
N VAL A 518 24.36 -31.76 2.67
CA VAL A 518 24.29 -32.69 3.78
C VAL A 518 25.70 -33.08 4.18
N SER A 519 26.03 -33.07 5.49
CA SER A 519 27.38 -33.36 5.99
C SER A 519 27.69 -34.84 5.99
N ALA A 520 26.72 -35.73 6.34
CA ALA A 520 26.92 -37.16 6.47
C ALA A 520 25.64 -37.95 6.10
N PRO A 521 25.63 -38.80 5.04
CA PRO A 521 26.68 -38.87 4.00
C PRO A 521 26.80 -37.56 3.24
N SER A 522 28.00 -37.21 2.81
CA SER A 522 28.25 -35.96 2.09
C SER A 522 27.46 -35.90 0.79
N TYR A 523 26.65 -34.88 0.65
CA TYR A 523 25.84 -34.58 -0.53
C TYR A 523 25.77 -33.08 -0.78
N ASP A 524 26.06 -32.64 -2.00
CA ASP A 524 26.00 -31.24 -2.41
C ASP A 524 25.22 -31.12 -3.71
N ARG A 525 24.20 -30.29 -3.70
CA ARG A 525 23.45 -29.89 -4.87
C ARG A 525 23.37 -28.36 -4.90
N ILE A 526 24.13 -27.74 -5.80
CA ILE A 526 24.14 -26.28 -5.95
C ILE A 526 23.81 -25.94 -7.40
N LYS A 527 22.77 -25.16 -7.60
CA LYS A 527 22.35 -24.64 -8.92
C LYS A 527 22.22 -23.13 -8.87
N LYS A 528 22.96 -22.46 -9.76
CA LYS A 528 22.87 -21.01 -9.95
C LYS A 528 22.53 -20.72 -11.41
N ASP A 529 21.48 -19.91 -11.59
CA ASP A 529 21.03 -19.45 -12.89
C ASP A 529 21.01 -17.92 -12.90
N VAL A 530 21.31 -17.32 -14.07
CA VAL A 530 21.24 -15.86 -14.29
C VAL A 530 20.52 -15.59 -15.59
N LEU A 531 19.65 -14.60 -15.58
CA LEU A 531 18.89 -14.15 -16.74
C LEU A 531 18.98 -12.64 -16.89
N LEU A 532 19.38 -12.18 -18.08
CA LEU A 532 19.36 -10.78 -18.46
C LEU A 532 18.17 -10.52 -19.36
N ASN A 533 17.42 -9.48 -19.03
CA ASN A 533 16.26 -9.04 -19.78
C ASN A 533 16.41 -7.56 -20.19
N HIS A 534 16.24 -7.28 -21.47
CA HIS A 534 16.15 -5.94 -22.02
C HIS A 534 14.72 -5.72 -22.54
N ALA A 535 14.09 -4.65 -22.11
CA ALA A 535 12.73 -4.35 -22.55
C ALA A 535 12.63 -2.93 -23.08
N VAL A 536 11.91 -2.78 -24.18
CA VAL A 536 11.48 -1.49 -24.72
C VAL A 536 9.97 -1.48 -24.84
N PHE A 537 9.35 -0.34 -24.56
CA PHE A 537 7.91 -0.21 -24.70
C PHE A 537 7.50 1.18 -25.16
N SER A 538 6.34 1.21 -25.77
CA SER A 538 5.65 2.45 -26.16
C SER A 538 4.16 2.29 -25.90
N GLU A 539 3.54 3.32 -25.34
CA GLU A 539 2.15 3.32 -24.93
C GLU A 539 1.52 4.66 -25.23
N LEU A 540 0.45 4.66 -26.01
CA LEU A 540 -0.34 5.83 -26.34
C LEU A 540 -1.59 5.85 -25.47
N GLU A 541 -1.80 6.94 -24.76
CA GLU A 541 -2.95 7.19 -23.91
C GLU A 541 -3.76 8.37 -24.41
N PHE A 542 -5.03 8.11 -24.73
CA PHE A 542 -6.03 9.12 -25.02
C PHE A 542 -7.07 9.16 -23.90
N ASN A 543 -7.30 10.35 -23.35
CA ASN A 543 -8.23 10.55 -22.24
C ASN A 543 -9.00 11.85 -22.43
N ASN A 544 -10.32 11.74 -22.51
CA ASN A 544 -11.23 12.88 -22.43
C ASN A 544 -12.35 12.61 -21.44
N THR A 545 -13.33 13.50 -21.31
CA THR A 545 -14.43 13.38 -20.35
C THR A 545 -15.30 12.13 -20.55
N GLN A 546 -15.31 11.51 -21.72
CA GLN A 546 -16.19 10.40 -22.07
C GLN A 546 -15.43 9.11 -22.40
N THR A 547 -14.25 9.23 -23.04
CA THR A 547 -13.53 8.11 -23.61
C THR A 547 -12.12 8.05 -23.07
N TYR A 548 -11.73 6.89 -22.61
CA TYR A 548 -10.35 6.56 -22.26
C TYR A 548 -9.87 5.41 -23.13
N VAL A 549 -8.72 5.57 -23.76
CA VAL A 549 -8.06 4.51 -24.53
C VAL A 549 -6.58 4.52 -24.19
N ARG A 550 -6.06 3.37 -23.81
CA ARG A 550 -4.63 3.15 -23.68
C ARG A 550 -4.25 1.93 -24.51
N PHE A 551 -3.37 2.13 -25.46
CA PHE A 551 -2.82 1.08 -26.30
C PHE A 551 -1.30 1.08 -26.18
N GLY A 552 -0.73 -0.04 -25.83
CA GLY A 552 0.69 -0.20 -25.62
C GLY A 552 1.25 -1.49 -26.17
N VAL A 553 2.54 -1.45 -26.48
CA VAL A 553 3.30 -2.64 -26.87
C VAL A 553 4.62 -2.62 -26.15
N ARG A 554 4.98 -3.76 -25.56
CA ARG A 554 6.27 -4.01 -24.94
C ARG A 554 6.96 -5.18 -25.63
N ALA A 555 8.26 -5.07 -25.83
CA ALA A 555 9.12 -6.13 -26.34
C ALA A 555 10.17 -6.46 -25.27
N ASN A 556 10.18 -7.68 -24.77
CA ASN A 556 11.18 -8.23 -23.86
C ASN A 556 12.16 -9.10 -24.62
N TYR A 557 13.45 -8.79 -24.55
CA TYR A 557 14.53 -9.61 -25.11
C TYR A 557 15.26 -10.34 -23.98
N PHE A 558 15.10 -11.64 -23.96
CA PHE A 558 15.76 -12.54 -23.02
C PHE A 558 17.05 -13.07 -23.62
N GLN A 559 18.19 -12.56 -23.14
CA GLN A 559 19.50 -12.84 -23.72
C GLN A 559 19.84 -14.34 -23.70
N LYS A 560 19.57 -15.03 -22.59
CA LYS A 560 19.83 -16.48 -22.40
C LYS A 560 19.19 -17.34 -23.48
N PHE A 561 17.98 -16.96 -23.94
CA PHE A 561 17.20 -17.71 -24.93
C PHE A 561 17.27 -17.10 -26.34
N SER A 562 17.93 -15.95 -26.50
CA SER A 562 17.91 -15.17 -27.76
C SER A 562 16.48 -14.95 -28.28
N LYS A 563 15.51 -14.82 -27.37
CA LYS A 563 14.07 -14.76 -27.66
C LYS A 563 13.52 -13.36 -27.39
N VAL A 564 12.74 -12.85 -28.34
CA VAL A 564 11.92 -11.64 -28.14
C VAL A 564 10.46 -12.04 -27.92
N LEU A 565 9.88 -11.59 -26.82
CA LEU A 565 8.45 -11.75 -26.53
C LEU A 565 7.74 -10.40 -26.59
N MET A 566 6.63 -10.36 -27.33
CA MET A 566 5.82 -9.15 -27.51
C MET A 566 4.60 -9.18 -26.60
N GLU A 567 4.34 -8.07 -25.91
CA GLU A 567 3.23 -7.90 -25.00
C GLU A 567 2.32 -6.73 -25.47
N PRO A 568 1.42 -6.96 -26.43
CA PRO A 568 0.40 -5.96 -26.77
C PRO A 568 -0.62 -5.83 -25.64
N ARG A 569 -1.10 -4.61 -25.42
CA ARG A 569 -2.05 -4.28 -24.36
C ARG A 569 -3.05 -3.24 -24.84
N LEU A 570 -4.30 -3.42 -24.43
CA LEU A 570 -5.40 -2.50 -24.72
C LEU A 570 -6.20 -2.28 -23.44
N ASN A 571 -6.49 -1.03 -23.16
CA ASN A 571 -7.43 -0.64 -22.14
C ASN A 571 -8.36 0.42 -22.73
N PHE A 572 -9.64 0.12 -22.76
CA PHE A 572 -10.67 0.98 -23.33
C PHE A 572 -11.80 1.16 -22.34
N ARG A 573 -12.22 2.40 -22.11
CA ARG A 573 -13.42 2.73 -21.33
C ARG A 573 -14.23 3.81 -22.02
N GLN A 574 -15.54 3.59 -22.14
CA GLN A 574 -16.48 4.54 -22.72
C GLN A 574 -17.58 4.86 -21.72
N LYS A 575 -17.71 6.12 -21.36
CA LYS A 575 -18.82 6.64 -20.57
C LYS A 575 -20.04 6.79 -21.51
N LEU A 576 -21.10 6.04 -21.27
CA LEU A 576 -22.33 6.08 -22.06
C LEU A 576 -23.29 7.16 -21.54
N SER A 577 -23.28 7.40 -20.23
CA SER A 577 -24.02 8.47 -19.56
C SER A 577 -23.28 8.88 -18.28
N ASN A 578 -23.84 9.81 -17.52
CA ASN A 578 -23.26 10.17 -16.23
C ASN A 578 -23.25 9.00 -15.22
N GLN A 579 -24.04 7.98 -15.45
CA GLN A 579 -24.22 6.85 -14.55
C GLN A 579 -23.56 5.57 -15.06
N PHE A 580 -23.45 5.39 -16.38
CA PHE A 580 -23.05 4.14 -17.03
C PHE A 580 -21.74 4.28 -17.80
N ALA A 581 -20.86 3.29 -17.64
CA ALA A 581 -19.66 3.14 -18.47
C ALA A 581 -19.42 1.67 -18.85
N LEU A 582 -18.84 1.47 -20.03
CA LEU A 582 -18.34 0.18 -20.51
C LEU A 582 -16.83 0.14 -20.41
N LYS A 583 -16.27 -1.05 -20.15
CA LYS A 583 -14.83 -1.35 -20.12
C LYS A 583 -14.52 -2.53 -21.02
N LEU A 584 -13.41 -2.45 -21.74
CA LEU A 584 -12.82 -3.55 -22.48
C LEU A 584 -11.31 -3.53 -22.27
N GLN A 585 -10.76 -4.63 -21.79
CA GLN A 585 -9.32 -4.73 -21.51
C GLN A 585 -8.77 -6.03 -22.11
N GLY A 586 -7.52 -5.97 -22.55
CA GLY A 586 -6.80 -7.13 -23.04
C GLY A 586 -5.30 -6.93 -22.91
N GLU A 587 -4.59 -7.98 -22.50
CA GLU A 587 -3.14 -7.93 -22.40
C GLU A 587 -2.50 -9.29 -22.64
N PHE A 588 -1.28 -9.24 -23.15
CA PHE A 588 -0.35 -10.35 -23.15
C PHE A 588 0.78 -10.00 -22.21
N LYS A 589 1.22 -10.97 -21.41
CA LYS A 589 2.33 -10.79 -20.45
C LYS A 589 3.18 -12.04 -20.41
N ASN A 590 4.43 -11.89 -19.99
CA ASN A 590 5.34 -13.01 -19.73
C ASN A 590 5.97 -12.88 -18.34
N GLN A 591 6.51 -14.00 -17.86
CA GLN A 591 7.18 -14.10 -16.57
C GLN A 591 8.33 -15.10 -16.66
N SER A 592 9.49 -14.68 -16.19
CA SER A 592 10.75 -15.43 -16.30
C SER A 592 11.18 -16.13 -15.02
N ALA A 593 10.75 -15.66 -13.85
CA ALA A 593 10.99 -16.28 -12.56
C ALA A 593 9.70 -16.85 -12.00
N THR A 594 9.72 -18.08 -11.48
CA THR A 594 8.55 -18.75 -10.89
C THR A 594 8.95 -19.48 -9.61
N GLN A 595 8.00 -19.84 -8.78
CA GLN A 595 8.24 -20.70 -7.62
C GLN A 595 7.90 -22.15 -7.96
N ILE A 596 8.77 -23.07 -7.61
CA ILE A 596 8.43 -24.49 -7.53
C ILE A 596 8.02 -24.82 -6.11
N VAL A 597 7.14 -25.82 -5.96
CA VAL A 597 6.82 -26.44 -4.68
C VAL A 597 7.60 -27.73 -4.57
N ASP A 598 8.42 -27.85 -3.55
CA ASP A 598 9.26 -29.02 -3.30
C ASP A 598 8.95 -29.60 -1.93
N PHE A 599 8.12 -30.65 -1.90
CA PHE A 599 7.72 -31.34 -0.67
C PHE A 599 8.77 -32.32 -0.15
N GLN A 600 9.79 -32.62 -0.94
CA GLN A 600 10.88 -33.54 -0.55
C GLN A 600 12.09 -32.81 0.03
N ASP A 601 12.25 -31.56 -0.32
CA ASP A 601 13.42 -30.75 0.04
C ASP A 601 12.91 -29.39 0.53
N ASP A 602 11.94 -29.43 1.44
CA ASP A 602 11.38 -28.24 2.06
C ASP A 602 12.29 -27.68 3.16
N PHE A 603 12.02 -26.44 3.57
CA PHE A 603 12.74 -25.79 4.65
C PHE A 603 12.02 -26.10 5.99
N LEU A 604 12.43 -27.16 6.65
CA LEU A 604 11.90 -27.62 7.94
C LEU A 604 10.38 -27.93 7.96
N GLY A 605 9.80 -28.28 6.82
CA GLY A 605 8.34 -28.47 6.70
C GLY A 605 7.54 -27.17 6.73
N VAL A 606 8.19 -26.02 6.81
CA VAL A 606 7.54 -24.71 6.98
C VAL A 606 7.44 -23.95 5.67
N GLU A 607 8.54 -23.91 4.90
CA GLU A 607 8.56 -23.27 3.58
C GLU A 607 8.96 -24.31 2.51
N ASN A 608 8.05 -24.61 1.62
CA ASN A 608 8.27 -25.59 0.54
C ASN A 608 8.42 -24.96 -0.84
N ARG A 609 8.46 -23.63 -0.94
CA ARG A 609 8.54 -22.88 -2.19
C ARG A 609 9.95 -22.38 -2.43
N ARG A 610 10.45 -22.62 -3.64
CA ARG A 610 11.75 -22.15 -4.09
C ARG A 610 11.61 -21.35 -5.37
N TRP A 611 12.21 -20.19 -5.44
CA TRP A 611 12.33 -19.43 -6.68
C TRP A 611 13.30 -20.12 -7.64
N ILE A 612 12.92 -20.17 -8.91
CA ILE A 612 13.72 -20.65 -10.01
C ILE A 612 13.53 -19.76 -11.24
N LEU A 613 14.56 -19.72 -12.11
CA LEU A 613 14.48 -19.07 -13.40
C LEU A 613 14.02 -20.02 -14.49
N ALA A 614 13.39 -19.44 -15.50
CA ALA A 614 13.15 -20.13 -16.76
C ALA A 614 14.47 -20.71 -17.30
N ASN A 615 14.42 -21.96 -17.74
CA ASN A 615 15.57 -22.72 -18.18
C ASN A 615 15.19 -23.73 -19.26
N GLU A 616 15.99 -23.85 -20.28
CA GLU A 616 15.89 -24.93 -21.26
C GLU A 616 16.59 -26.17 -20.73
N LYS A 617 16.00 -27.34 -20.92
CA LYS A 617 16.55 -28.62 -20.46
C LYS A 617 17.95 -28.82 -21.06
N ASN A 618 18.93 -29.00 -20.19
CA ASN A 618 20.26 -29.46 -20.62
C ASN A 618 20.19 -30.99 -20.87
N SER A 619 20.35 -31.41 -22.10
CA SER A 619 20.28 -32.82 -22.49
C SER A 619 21.33 -33.72 -21.85
N SER A 620 22.39 -33.13 -21.28
CA SER A 620 23.46 -33.87 -20.59
C SER A 620 23.20 -34.10 -19.11
N ASP A 621 22.21 -33.42 -18.52
CA ASP A 621 21.78 -33.61 -17.13
C ASP A 621 20.37 -34.22 -17.10
N PRO A 622 20.23 -35.50 -16.72
CA PRO A 622 18.93 -36.17 -16.65
C PRO A 622 17.99 -35.54 -15.60
N ASN A 623 18.57 -34.86 -14.59
CA ASN A 623 17.80 -34.17 -13.52
C ASN A 623 17.43 -32.73 -13.85
N ASP A 624 17.95 -32.19 -14.96
CA ASP A 624 17.58 -30.83 -15.35
C ASP A 624 16.15 -30.78 -15.92
N ARG A 625 15.36 -29.83 -15.41
CA ARG A 625 13.96 -29.67 -15.79
C ARG A 625 13.83 -28.57 -16.85
N ASN A 626 12.92 -28.75 -17.79
CA ASN A 626 12.52 -27.69 -18.71
C ASN A 626 11.52 -26.78 -18.00
N ILE A 627 11.89 -25.53 -17.79
CA ILE A 627 11.07 -24.51 -17.13
C ILE A 627 10.90 -23.37 -18.14
N PRO A 628 9.84 -23.37 -18.93
CA PRO A 628 9.62 -22.34 -19.93
C PRO A 628 9.34 -20.99 -19.29
N ILE A 629 9.54 -19.89 -20.05
CA ILE A 629 8.98 -18.60 -19.71
C ILE A 629 7.46 -18.73 -19.76
N SER A 630 6.79 -18.38 -18.68
CA SER A 630 5.32 -18.40 -18.63
C SER A 630 4.77 -17.25 -19.45
N GLU A 631 3.74 -17.53 -20.25
CA GLU A 631 3.08 -16.54 -21.10
C GLU A 631 1.58 -16.51 -20.80
N SER A 632 0.99 -15.33 -20.61
CA SER A 632 -0.46 -15.16 -20.40
C SER A 632 -1.12 -14.36 -21.50
N LYS A 633 -2.38 -14.71 -21.76
CA LYS A 633 -3.32 -13.98 -22.61
C LYS A 633 -4.58 -13.76 -21.81
N GLN A 634 -4.95 -12.49 -21.59
CA GLN A 634 -6.09 -12.12 -20.78
C GLN A 634 -6.98 -11.16 -21.54
N GLY A 635 -8.29 -11.27 -21.29
CA GLY A 635 -9.27 -10.32 -21.78
C GLY A 635 -10.42 -10.16 -20.79
N SER A 636 -10.97 -8.96 -20.69
CA SER A 636 -12.16 -8.70 -19.88
C SER A 636 -13.06 -7.67 -20.51
N PHE A 637 -14.37 -7.82 -20.24
CA PHE A 637 -15.41 -6.89 -20.62
C PHE A 637 -16.25 -6.57 -19.39
N GLY A 638 -16.44 -5.30 -19.10
CA GLY A 638 -17.10 -4.86 -17.88
C GLY A 638 -18.08 -3.73 -18.12
N PHE A 639 -18.95 -3.59 -17.12
CA PHE A 639 -20.01 -2.60 -17.06
C PHE A 639 -20.02 -1.95 -15.67
N GLU A 640 -19.99 -0.63 -15.63
CA GLU A 640 -20.05 0.15 -14.39
C GLU A 640 -21.34 0.95 -14.35
N PHE A 641 -22.00 0.92 -13.17
CA PHE A 641 -23.10 1.82 -12.83
C PHE A 641 -22.75 2.58 -11.55
N ASN A 642 -23.03 3.88 -11.54
CA ASN A 642 -22.80 4.71 -10.39
C ASN A 642 -23.87 5.81 -10.27
N GLN A 643 -24.60 5.79 -9.16
CA GLN A 643 -25.61 6.80 -8.84
C GLN A 643 -25.81 6.86 -7.32
N ASN A 644 -25.91 8.06 -6.77
CA ASN A 644 -26.28 8.29 -5.35
C ASN A 644 -25.43 7.45 -4.36
N ASN A 645 -24.10 7.46 -4.52
CA ASN A 645 -23.17 6.68 -3.71
C ASN A 645 -23.42 5.15 -3.75
N LEU A 646 -24.11 4.64 -4.76
CA LEU A 646 -24.20 3.24 -5.10
C LEU A 646 -23.35 2.99 -6.34
N VAL A 647 -22.39 2.07 -6.22
CA VAL A 647 -21.55 1.60 -7.31
C VAL A 647 -21.83 0.13 -7.54
N LEU A 648 -22.10 -0.22 -8.80
CA LEU A 648 -22.16 -1.60 -9.28
C LEU A 648 -21.10 -1.76 -10.36
N ASP A 649 -20.27 -2.78 -10.23
CA ASP A 649 -19.28 -3.15 -11.24
C ASP A 649 -19.44 -4.62 -11.56
N VAL A 650 -19.62 -4.92 -12.83
CA VAL A 650 -19.77 -6.29 -13.34
C VAL A 650 -18.72 -6.50 -14.41
N GLU A 651 -17.90 -7.52 -14.28
CA GLU A 651 -16.83 -7.80 -15.23
C GLU A 651 -16.76 -9.29 -15.55
N ALA A 652 -16.92 -9.65 -16.83
CA ALA A 652 -16.61 -10.98 -17.35
C ALA A 652 -15.15 -11.02 -17.78
N PHE A 653 -14.44 -12.10 -17.48
CA PHE A 653 -13.03 -12.25 -17.79
C PHE A 653 -12.69 -13.63 -18.33
N PHE A 654 -11.62 -13.66 -19.11
CA PHE A 654 -10.95 -14.86 -19.60
C PHE A 654 -9.44 -14.68 -19.41
N LYS A 655 -8.77 -15.73 -18.94
CA LYS A 655 -7.32 -15.79 -18.80
C LYS A 655 -6.81 -17.17 -19.14
N ARG A 656 -5.74 -17.24 -19.93
CA ARG A 656 -5.00 -18.45 -20.22
C ARG A 656 -3.52 -18.21 -19.96
N VAL A 657 -2.91 -19.12 -19.23
CA VAL A 657 -1.47 -19.11 -18.95
C VAL A 657 -0.85 -20.39 -19.46
N GLU A 658 0.16 -20.26 -20.27
CA GLU A 658 0.95 -21.34 -20.88
C GLU A 658 2.35 -21.34 -20.24
N GLY A 659 3.04 -22.48 -20.30
CA GLY A 659 4.40 -22.60 -19.76
C GLY A 659 4.45 -22.85 -18.25
N ILE A 660 3.36 -23.29 -17.63
CA ILE A 660 3.40 -23.78 -16.25
C ILE A 660 3.99 -25.20 -16.22
N THR A 661 4.57 -25.59 -15.09
CA THR A 661 5.10 -26.94 -14.88
C THR A 661 4.34 -27.64 -13.74
N ALA A 662 4.32 -28.96 -13.73
CA ALA A 662 3.70 -29.71 -12.64
C ALA A 662 4.30 -29.33 -11.28
N SER A 663 5.62 -29.13 -11.22
CA SER A 663 6.33 -28.80 -9.98
C SER A 663 6.02 -27.41 -9.42
N ASN A 664 5.52 -26.46 -10.23
CA ASN A 664 5.17 -25.14 -9.71
C ASN A 664 3.70 -24.99 -9.32
N GLN A 665 2.89 -26.05 -9.48
CA GLN A 665 1.45 -25.99 -9.15
C GLN A 665 1.13 -26.55 -7.75
N GLY A 666 2.07 -27.22 -7.08
CA GLY A 666 1.86 -27.76 -5.74
C GLY A 666 0.79 -28.85 -5.71
N PHE A 667 0.92 -29.85 -6.55
CA PHE A 667 0.04 -31.00 -6.52
C PHE A 667 0.31 -31.86 -5.30
N TYR A 668 -0.67 -32.09 -4.45
CA TYR A 668 -0.62 -33.07 -3.37
C TYR A 668 -0.98 -34.48 -3.90
N ASN A 669 -0.30 -34.89 -4.98
CA ASN A 669 -0.43 -36.21 -5.61
C ASN A 669 0.80 -36.49 -6.48
N ASN A 670 0.85 -37.65 -7.15
CA ASN A 670 1.99 -38.12 -7.93
C ASN A 670 2.36 -37.23 -9.13
N PHE A 671 1.49 -36.26 -9.52
CA PHE A 671 1.80 -35.33 -10.60
C PHE A 671 2.87 -34.32 -10.23
N GLN A 672 3.05 -34.03 -8.92
CA GLN A 672 4.07 -33.12 -8.42
C GLN A 672 5.48 -33.49 -8.90
N TYR A 673 5.77 -34.79 -9.02
CA TYR A 673 7.10 -35.29 -9.38
C TYR A 673 7.30 -35.49 -10.89
N LYS A 674 6.25 -35.28 -11.70
CA LYS A 674 6.35 -35.44 -13.14
C LYS A 674 6.96 -34.19 -13.79
N ASN A 675 7.96 -34.40 -14.66
CA ASN A 675 8.52 -33.31 -15.48
C ASN A 675 7.58 -33.03 -16.65
N ALA A 676 6.51 -32.31 -16.40
CA ALA A 676 5.45 -31.98 -17.35
C ALA A 676 5.23 -30.47 -17.44
N THR A 677 5.10 -29.98 -18.68
CA THR A 677 4.72 -28.60 -18.98
C THR A 677 3.26 -28.55 -19.41
N GLY A 678 2.53 -27.57 -18.97
CA GLY A 678 1.10 -27.45 -19.24
C GLY A 678 0.63 -26.00 -19.32
N SER A 679 -0.66 -25.86 -19.20
CA SER A 679 -1.36 -24.57 -19.16
C SER A 679 -2.54 -24.64 -18.19
N TYR A 680 -3.08 -23.47 -17.82
CA TYR A 680 -4.40 -23.39 -17.21
C TYR A 680 -5.25 -22.32 -17.89
N GLU A 681 -6.55 -22.49 -17.80
CA GLU A 681 -7.55 -21.60 -18.37
C GLU A 681 -8.58 -21.24 -17.30
N VAL A 682 -8.82 -19.94 -17.12
CA VAL A 682 -9.81 -19.41 -16.19
C VAL A 682 -10.79 -18.53 -16.93
N LYS A 683 -12.07 -18.70 -16.63
CA LYS A 683 -13.14 -17.82 -17.08
C LYS A 683 -14.15 -17.60 -15.97
N GLY A 684 -14.64 -16.39 -15.87
CA GLY A 684 -15.56 -16.05 -14.78
C GLY A 684 -16.24 -14.71 -14.94
N VAL A 685 -17.07 -14.42 -13.95
CA VAL A 685 -17.78 -13.16 -13.83
C VAL A 685 -17.61 -12.66 -12.39
N GLU A 686 -17.26 -11.40 -12.27
CA GLU A 686 -17.08 -10.67 -11.02
C GLU A 686 -18.19 -9.64 -10.86
N PHE A 687 -18.69 -9.51 -9.63
CA PHE A 687 -19.66 -8.49 -9.23
C PHE A 687 -19.12 -7.75 -8.00
N LEU A 688 -19.19 -6.45 -8.05
CA LEU A 688 -18.90 -5.60 -6.91
C LEU A 688 -20.09 -4.66 -6.69
N VAL A 689 -20.64 -4.68 -5.50
CA VAL A 689 -21.68 -3.75 -5.05
C VAL A 689 -21.11 -2.98 -3.88
N ASN A 690 -21.12 -1.67 -3.98
CA ASN A 690 -20.72 -0.80 -2.89
C ASN A 690 -21.76 0.28 -2.65
N LYS A 691 -22.12 0.49 -1.39
CA LYS A 691 -23.01 1.56 -0.97
C LYS A 691 -22.42 2.30 0.21
N THR A 692 -22.30 3.61 0.10
CA THR A 692 -21.82 4.49 1.17
C THR A 692 -22.91 5.48 1.57
N ALA A 693 -23.10 5.67 2.86
CA ALA A 693 -23.94 6.68 3.46
C ALA A 693 -23.15 7.42 4.57
N ASN A 694 -23.74 8.43 5.20
CA ASN A 694 -23.04 9.21 6.22
C ASN A 694 -22.66 8.37 7.45
N THR A 695 -23.50 7.39 7.82
CA THR A 695 -23.34 6.57 9.03
C THR A 695 -22.86 5.15 8.76
N TYR A 696 -22.92 4.68 7.50
CA TYR A 696 -22.49 3.33 7.19
C TYR A 696 -21.85 3.22 5.80
N SER A 697 -21.00 2.23 5.65
CA SER A 697 -20.53 1.75 4.35
C SER A 697 -20.68 0.23 4.28
N THR A 698 -21.05 -0.26 3.11
CA THR A 698 -21.13 -1.69 2.85
C THR A 698 -20.56 -2.01 1.49
N TRP A 699 -19.94 -3.15 1.41
CA TRP A 699 -19.34 -3.67 0.22
C TRP A 699 -19.60 -5.17 0.14
N LEU A 700 -20.05 -5.61 -1.01
CA LEU A 700 -20.28 -7.00 -1.37
C LEU A 700 -19.51 -7.31 -2.64
N SER A 701 -18.64 -8.29 -2.59
CA SER A 701 -17.93 -8.84 -3.72
C SER A 701 -18.40 -10.28 -3.96
N TYR A 702 -18.68 -10.64 -5.21
CA TYR A 702 -19.00 -11.99 -5.61
C TYR A 702 -18.24 -12.35 -6.87
N THR A 703 -17.66 -13.54 -6.88
CA THR A 703 -16.97 -14.10 -8.05
C THR A 703 -17.51 -15.49 -8.35
N TYR A 704 -17.84 -15.73 -9.62
CA TYR A 704 -18.01 -17.05 -10.16
C TYR A 704 -16.90 -17.33 -11.15
N SER A 705 -16.16 -18.43 -10.99
CA SER A 705 -15.09 -18.79 -11.91
C SER A 705 -14.96 -20.29 -12.11
N VAL A 706 -14.43 -20.67 -13.27
CA VAL A 706 -14.06 -22.03 -13.64
C VAL A 706 -12.60 -22.00 -14.03
N ASN A 707 -11.79 -22.82 -13.38
CA ASN A 707 -10.35 -22.88 -13.57
C ASN A 707 -9.90 -24.31 -13.81
N ASP A 708 -9.38 -24.59 -15.00
CA ASP A 708 -8.96 -25.94 -15.42
C ASP A 708 -7.48 -25.98 -15.81
N TYR A 709 -6.77 -26.99 -15.37
CA TYR A 709 -5.45 -27.38 -15.88
C TYR A 709 -5.57 -28.15 -17.21
N LYS A 710 -4.52 -28.04 -18.03
CA LYS A 710 -4.30 -28.84 -19.22
C LYS A 710 -2.83 -29.26 -19.30
N PHE A 711 -2.58 -30.54 -19.07
CA PHE A 711 -1.27 -31.21 -19.22
C PHE A 711 -1.44 -32.40 -20.16
N GLU A 712 -0.88 -32.31 -21.35
CA GLU A 712 -1.07 -33.36 -22.39
C GLU A 712 -0.47 -34.72 -21.98
N SER A 713 0.51 -34.72 -21.10
CA SER A 713 1.17 -35.94 -20.60
C SER A 713 0.44 -36.59 -19.41
N PHE A 714 -0.64 -35.99 -18.92
CA PHE A 714 -1.40 -36.52 -17.79
C PHE A 714 -2.68 -37.22 -18.28
N THR A 715 -3.20 -38.11 -17.43
CA THR A 715 -4.47 -38.79 -17.66
C THR A 715 -5.38 -38.60 -16.45
N PRO A 716 -6.51 -37.86 -16.57
CA PRO A 716 -6.95 -37.11 -17.76
C PRO A 716 -6.05 -35.91 -18.05
N SER A 717 -5.95 -35.47 -19.29
CA SER A 717 -5.14 -34.31 -19.67
C SER A 717 -5.75 -32.98 -19.23
N LYS A 718 -7.05 -32.95 -18.97
CA LYS A 718 -7.78 -31.79 -18.46
C LYS A 718 -8.48 -32.14 -17.15
N PHE A 719 -8.27 -31.35 -16.11
CA PHE A 719 -8.84 -31.51 -14.78
C PHE A 719 -8.88 -30.18 -14.02
N PRO A 720 -9.68 -30.06 -12.92
CA PRO A 720 -9.78 -28.80 -12.17
C PRO A 720 -8.43 -28.34 -11.61
N ASN A 721 -8.23 -27.04 -11.59
CA ASN A 721 -7.05 -26.42 -10.97
C ASN A 721 -7.14 -26.54 -9.43
N ASN A 722 -5.99 -26.61 -8.71
CA ASN A 722 -5.93 -26.64 -7.26
C ASN A 722 -6.63 -25.44 -6.59
N ILE A 723 -6.75 -24.33 -7.32
CA ILE A 723 -7.43 -23.10 -6.88
C ILE A 723 -8.73 -22.85 -7.67
N ASP A 724 -9.43 -23.91 -8.09
CA ASP A 724 -10.74 -23.80 -8.72
C ASP A 724 -11.84 -23.60 -7.68
N ILE A 725 -11.97 -22.36 -7.20
CA ILE A 725 -13.05 -21.94 -6.33
C ILE A 725 -14.20 -21.45 -7.21
N ARG A 726 -15.30 -22.21 -7.27
CA ARG A 726 -16.45 -21.93 -8.15
C ARG A 726 -17.19 -20.68 -7.74
N HIS A 727 -17.39 -20.47 -6.45
CA HIS A 727 -18.13 -19.35 -5.89
C HIS A 727 -17.35 -18.76 -4.73
N SER A 728 -17.23 -17.44 -4.72
CA SER A 728 -16.64 -16.69 -3.61
C SER A 728 -17.46 -15.44 -3.34
N VAL A 729 -17.76 -15.20 -2.07
CA VAL A 729 -18.47 -14.03 -1.57
C VAL A 729 -17.67 -13.40 -0.44
N SER A 730 -17.44 -12.09 -0.53
CA SER A 730 -16.90 -11.32 0.59
C SER A 730 -17.83 -10.14 0.88
N LEU A 731 -18.17 -9.97 2.13
CA LEU A 731 -19.03 -8.90 2.64
C LEU A 731 -18.27 -8.12 3.71
N ALA A 732 -18.31 -6.79 3.65
CA ALA A 732 -17.88 -5.92 4.72
C ALA A 732 -18.97 -4.87 4.99
N PHE A 733 -19.26 -4.64 6.26
CA PHE A 733 -20.21 -3.65 6.73
C PHE A 733 -19.59 -2.88 7.88
N ASN A 734 -19.48 -1.56 7.72
CA ASN A 734 -18.97 -0.64 8.74
C ASN A 734 -20.09 0.33 9.15
N TYR A 735 -20.25 0.55 10.44
CA TYR A 735 -21.27 1.43 11.00
C TYR A 735 -20.65 2.37 12.04
N ASN A 736 -20.79 3.68 11.79
CA ASN A 736 -20.40 4.70 12.76
C ASN A 736 -21.52 4.84 13.82
N LEU A 737 -21.29 4.19 14.96
CA LEU A 737 -22.22 4.25 16.10
C LEU A 737 -22.21 5.65 16.75
N LEU A 738 -21.02 6.24 16.84
CA LEU A 738 -20.74 7.61 17.25
C LEU A 738 -19.67 8.20 16.29
N ASP A 739 -19.42 9.48 16.34
CA ASP A 739 -18.39 10.13 15.51
C ASP A 739 -16.98 9.55 15.75
N ASN A 740 -16.75 8.99 16.93
CA ASN A 740 -15.48 8.41 17.37
C ASN A 740 -15.55 6.90 17.63
N LEU A 741 -16.70 6.25 17.39
CA LEU A 741 -16.88 4.81 17.61
C LEU A 741 -17.47 4.14 16.37
N GLU A 742 -16.68 3.26 15.77
CA GLU A 742 -17.05 2.45 14.60
C GLU A 742 -17.14 0.98 14.97
N VAL A 743 -18.15 0.29 14.46
CA VAL A 743 -18.35 -1.14 14.56
C VAL A 743 -18.34 -1.74 13.16
N SER A 744 -17.62 -2.84 12.96
CA SER A 744 -17.47 -3.49 11.68
C SER A 744 -17.77 -4.98 11.75
N LEU A 745 -18.46 -5.49 10.72
CA LEU A 745 -18.76 -6.91 10.53
C LEU A 745 -18.32 -7.33 9.13
N GLY A 746 -17.64 -8.47 9.03
CA GLY A 746 -17.16 -9.05 7.78
C GLY A 746 -17.54 -10.50 7.65
N GLY A 747 -17.86 -10.94 6.44
CA GLY A 747 -18.15 -12.32 6.14
C GLY A 747 -17.45 -12.78 4.88
N ILE A 748 -16.89 -13.97 4.93
CA ILE A 748 -16.30 -14.66 3.78
C ILE A 748 -16.95 -16.00 3.64
N TRP A 749 -17.46 -16.31 2.47
CA TRP A 749 -17.92 -17.63 2.08
C TRP A 749 -17.37 -18.00 0.72
N ARG A 750 -16.89 -19.23 0.57
CA ARG A 750 -16.43 -19.76 -0.72
C ARG A 750 -16.69 -21.26 -0.80
N SER A 751 -16.99 -21.74 -2.00
CA SER A 751 -17.06 -23.17 -2.28
C SER A 751 -15.72 -23.86 -2.00
N GLY A 752 -15.78 -25.12 -1.57
CA GLY A 752 -14.59 -25.91 -1.27
C GLY A 752 -13.68 -26.07 -2.48
N GLN A 753 -12.37 -25.95 -2.24
CA GLN A 753 -11.35 -26.17 -3.27
C GLN A 753 -11.19 -27.66 -3.62
N PRO A 754 -10.73 -27.97 -4.84
CA PRO A 754 -10.51 -29.36 -5.26
C PRO A 754 -9.38 -30.05 -4.50
N PHE A 755 -9.52 -31.36 -4.34
CA PHE A 755 -8.46 -32.25 -3.86
C PHE A 755 -8.57 -33.65 -4.48
N THR A 756 -7.53 -34.47 -4.32
CA THR A 756 -7.44 -35.82 -4.90
C THR A 756 -7.52 -36.86 -3.79
N LYS A 757 -8.40 -37.86 -3.94
CA LYS A 757 -8.50 -38.99 -3.00
C LYS A 757 -7.64 -40.17 -3.44
N PRO A 758 -7.27 -41.07 -2.53
CA PRO A 758 -6.77 -42.40 -2.91
C PRO A 758 -7.83 -43.24 -3.58
N VAL A 759 -7.41 -44.20 -4.40
CA VAL A 759 -8.29 -45.19 -5.02
C VAL A 759 -8.92 -46.07 -3.94
N SER A 760 -10.23 -46.05 -3.85
CA SER A 760 -10.97 -46.84 -2.84
C SER A 760 -10.67 -48.33 -2.95
N GLY A 761 -10.26 -48.96 -1.83
CA GLY A 761 -9.93 -50.37 -1.76
C GLY A 761 -8.54 -50.75 -2.33
N ASN A 762 -7.78 -49.77 -2.85
CA ASN A 762 -6.40 -49.94 -3.29
C ASN A 762 -5.64 -48.64 -3.09
N GLU A 763 -5.53 -48.20 -1.82
CA GLU A 763 -5.09 -46.85 -1.45
C GLU A 763 -3.60 -46.61 -1.62
N THR A 764 -2.80 -47.70 -1.69
CA THR A 764 -1.35 -47.63 -1.88
C THR A 764 -0.90 -48.55 -2.99
N ILE A 765 0.22 -48.22 -3.62
CA ILE A 765 0.90 -49.04 -4.64
C ILE A 765 2.40 -49.04 -4.41
N GLN A 766 3.06 -50.04 -4.93
CA GLN A 766 4.54 -50.10 -4.98
C GLN A 766 5.04 -49.30 -6.19
N ASP A 767 5.89 -48.33 -5.95
CA ASP A 767 6.65 -47.60 -6.97
C ASP A 767 8.15 -47.86 -6.73
N GLY A 768 8.71 -48.79 -7.49
CA GLY A 768 10.05 -49.30 -7.23
C GLY A 768 10.17 -50.00 -5.88
N SER A 769 11.00 -49.43 -4.97
CA SER A 769 11.23 -49.94 -3.62
C SER A 769 10.36 -49.25 -2.56
N GLN A 770 9.56 -48.26 -2.94
CA GLN A 770 8.77 -47.44 -2.02
C GLN A 770 7.27 -47.73 -2.20
N THR A 771 6.57 -47.78 -1.06
CA THR A 771 5.10 -47.74 -1.05
C THR A 771 4.65 -46.29 -1.14
N VAL A 772 3.80 -45.97 -2.08
CA VAL A 772 3.27 -44.61 -2.28
C VAL A 772 1.74 -44.63 -2.32
N VAL A 773 1.11 -43.49 -2.04
CA VAL A 773 -0.35 -43.36 -2.15
C VAL A 773 -0.78 -43.54 -3.61
N ASN A 774 -1.78 -44.38 -3.83
CA ASN A 774 -2.40 -44.62 -5.11
C ASN A 774 -3.57 -43.64 -5.32
N TYR A 775 -3.31 -42.50 -5.92
CA TYR A 775 -4.31 -41.46 -6.13
C TYR A 775 -5.27 -41.76 -7.29
N ASP A 776 -6.56 -41.44 -7.09
CA ASP A 776 -7.61 -41.47 -8.10
C ASP A 776 -7.47 -40.25 -9.05
N THR A 777 -8.50 -39.96 -9.84
CA THR A 777 -8.56 -38.83 -10.76
C THR A 777 -8.21 -37.51 -10.04
N PRO A 778 -7.24 -36.76 -10.60
CA PRO A 778 -6.78 -35.52 -9.94
C PRO A 778 -7.89 -34.51 -9.76
N ASN A 779 -7.93 -33.92 -8.55
CA ASN A 779 -8.84 -32.83 -8.19
C ASN A 779 -10.33 -33.11 -8.47
N SER A 780 -10.72 -34.40 -8.38
CA SER A 780 -12.09 -34.83 -8.66
C SER A 780 -13.07 -34.66 -7.50
N ASN A 781 -12.56 -34.28 -6.33
CA ASN A 781 -13.33 -34.07 -5.11
C ASN A 781 -13.16 -32.65 -4.62
N ASN A 782 -14.12 -32.13 -3.88
CA ASN A 782 -14.03 -30.80 -3.28
C ASN A 782 -14.09 -30.90 -1.76
N LEU A 783 -13.36 -30.03 -1.08
CA LEU A 783 -13.49 -29.81 0.36
C LEU A 783 -14.88 -29.24 0.68
N ASP A 784 -15.22 -29.20 1.96
CA ASP A 784 -16.40 -28.50 2.44
C ASP A 784 -16.27 -26.99 2.21
N ASP A 785 -17.41 -26.30 2.14
CA ASP A 785 -17.44 -24.86 1.98
C ASP A 785 -16.77 -24.13 3.13
N PHE A 786 -15.89 -23.21 2.80
CA PHE A 786 -15.26 -22.31 3.76
C PHE A 786 -16.22 -21.18 4.15
N MET A 787 -16.34 -20.91 5.44
CA MET A 787 -17.12 -19.80 5.96
C MET A 787 -16.44 -19.19 7.18
N ARG A 788 -16.31 -17.85 7.20
CA ARG A 788 -15.76 -17.09 8.33
C ARG A 788 -16.56 -15.81 8.53
N LEU A 789 -16.84 -15.48 9.77
CA LEU A 789 -17.41 -14.21 10.20
C LEU A 789 -16.42 -13.53 11.14
N ASP A 790 -16.14 -12.25 10.85
CA ASP A 790 -15.19 -11.41 11.57
C ASP A 790 -15.91 -10.17 12.12
N ALA A 791 -15.49 -9.68 13.29
CA ALA A 791 -16.05 -8.48 13.90
C ALA A 791 -14.96 -7.61 14.53
N SER A 792 -15.15 -6.28 14.50
CA SER A 792 -14.24 -5.36 15.18
C SER A 792 -14.93 -4.09 15.63
N VAL A 793 -14.31 -3.43 16.61
CA VAL A 793 -14.71 -2.13 17.16
C VAL A 793 -13.49 -1.23 17.16
N ASN A 794 -13.65 0.00 16.70
CA ASN A 794 -12.61 1.03 16.68
C ASN A 794 -13.09 2.26 17.44
N TYR A 795 -12.32 2.69 18.44
CA TYR A 795 -12.55 3.89 19.23
C TYR A 795 -11.40 4.87 19.05
N ASN A 796 -11.69 6.06 18.51
CA ASN A 796 -10.74 7.14 18.33
C ASN A 796 -10.94 8.18 19.44
N PHE A 797 -9.86 8.72 19.99
CA PHE A 797 -9.88 9.72 21.05
C PHE A 797 -8.73 10.71 20.91
N ASP A 798 -8.97 11.95 21.30
CA ASP A 798 -7.96 12.97 21.34
C ASP A 798 -7.29 12.97 22.73
N ILE A 799 -5.96 12.91 22.74
CA ILE A 799 -5.15 13.04 23.96
C ILE A 799 -4.83 14.52 24.17
N SER A 800 -4.59 15.24 23.08
CA SER A 800 -4.40 16.69 23.02
C SER A 800 -4.73 17.19 21.62
N ASP A 801 -4.71 18.49 21.38
CA ASP A 801 -4.95 19.11 20.06
C ASP A 801 -3.98 18.60 18.96
N ALA A 802 -2.81 18.09 19.35
CA ALA A 802 -1.78 17.60 18.45
C ALA A 802 -1.59 16.08 18.50
N VAL A 803 -2.21 15.38 19.45
CA VAL A 803 -1.99 13.95 19.68
C VAL A 803 -3.32 13.20 19.71
N THR A 804 -3.47 12.26 18.80
CA THR A 804 -4.66 11.41 18.70
C THR A 804 -4.32 9.97 19.08
N GLY A 805 -5.30 9.27 19.66
CA GLY A 805 -5.21 7.87 20.01
C GLY A 805 -6.30 7.06 19.32
N SER A 806 -6.02 5.80 19.03
CA SER A 806 -7.03 4.83 18.61
C SER A 806 -6.86 3.51 19.35
N LEU A 807 -7.95 3.01 19.91
CA LEU A 807 -8.04 1.70 20.54
C LEU A 807 -8.94 0.82 19.67
N ARG A 808 -8.48 -0.36 19.32
CA ARG A 808 -9.20 -1.28 18.46
C ARG A 808 -9.22 -2.66 19.08
N ALA A 809 -10.37 -3.32 18.97
CA ALA A 809 -10.53 -4.72 19.35
C ALA A 809 -11.22 -5.45 18.19
N GLY A 810 -10.72 -6.62 17.85
CA GLY A 810 -11.25 -7.44 16.77
C GLY A 810 -11.20 -8.91 17.09
N VAL A 811 -12.06 -9.67 16.43
CA VAL A 811 -12.10 -11.12 16.50
C VAL A 811 -12.26 -11.66 15.08
N LEU A 812 -11.31 -12.48 14.65
CA LEU A 812 -11.44 -13.30 13.44
C LEU A 812 -12.18 -14.58 13.81
N ASN A 813 -12.98 -15.08 12.87
CA ASN A 813 -13.73 -16.32 13.02
C ASN A 813 -14.59 -16.37 14.30
N VAL A 814 -15.51 -15.43 14.45
CA VAL A 814 -16.39 -15.28 15.63
C VAL A 814 -17.14 -16.57 15.99
N PHE A 815 -17.46 -17.41 15.02
CA PHE A 815 -18.15 -18.68 15.22
C PHE A 815 -17.24 -19.84 15.54
N ASP A 816 -15.93 -19.63 15.58
CA ASP A 816 -14.91 -20.68 15.79
C ASP A 816 -15.10 -21.89 14.87
N LYS A 817 -15.47 -21.63 13.62
CA LYS A 817 -15.69 -22.69 12.65
C LYS A 817 -14.36 -23.27 12.18
N GLU A 818 -14.13 -24.56 12.39
CA GLU A 818 -13.01 -25.26 11.80
C GLU A 818 -13.24 -25.48 10.30
N ASN A 819 -12.57 -24.69 9.48
CA ASN A 819 -12.59 -24.91 8.03
C ASN A 819 -11.37 -25.72 7.61
N THR A 820 -11.57 -26.76 6.82
CA THR A 820 -10.47 -27.46 6.15
C THR A 820 -10.04 -26.66 4.93
N ILE A 821 -8.77 -26.27 4.89
CA ILE A 821 -8.20 -25.44 3.83
C ILE A 821 -7.26 -26.20 2.90
N ASN A 822 -6.84 -27.39 3.29
CA ASN A 822 -6.10 -28.34 2.46
C ASN A 822 -6.35 -29.76 2.96
N ARG A 823 -6.23 -30.75 2.07
CA ARG A 823 -6.33 -32.15 2.36
C ARG A 823 -5.39 -32.93 1.45
N TYR A 824 -4.57 -33.76 2.05
CA TYR A 824 -3.70 -34.70 1.34
C TYR A 824 -3.64 -36.04 2.08
N TYR A 825 -2.92 -37.01 1.52
CA TYR A 825 -2.87 -38.36 2.05
C TYR A 825 -1.42 -38.85 2.11
N GLU A 826 -1.11 -39.61 3.16
CA GLU A 826 0.18 -40.25 3.36
C GLU A 826 -0.02 -41.74 3.54
N VAL A 827 1.01 -42.53 3.28
CA VAL A 827 0.99 -43.98 3.55
C VAL A 827 0.93 -44.18 5.06
N ASN A 828 -0.01 -44.99 5.53
CA ASN A 828 -0.15 -45.30 6.95
C ASN A 828 1.08 -46.08 7.45
N PRO A 829 1.87 -45.55 8.39
CA PRO A 829 3.08 -46.21 8.87
C PRO A 829 2.79 -47.54 9.58
N ASN A 830 1.59 -47.67 10.18
CA ASN A 830 1.13 -48.87 10.91
C ASN A 830 0.48 -49.92 9.99
N ASN A 831 0.03 -49.49 8.78
CA ASN A 831 -0.56 -50.36 7.77
C ASN A 831 -0.24 -49.85 6.37
N PRO A 832 0.87 -50.27 5.77
CA PRO A 832 1.30 -49.77 4.45
C PRO A 832 0.34 -50.03 3.28
N GLU A 833 -0.72 -50.84 3.49
CA GLU A 833 -1.78 -51.05 2.48
C GLU A 833 -2.88 -49.97 2.52
N SER A 834 -2.84 -49.06 3.49
CA SER A 834 -3.80 -47.98 3.66
C SER A 834 -3.15 -46.60 3.64
N ALA A 835 -3.96 -45.57 3.34
CA ALA A 835 -3.55 -44.19 3.44
C ALA A 835 -4.23 -43.49 4.59
N ILE A 836 -3.53 -42.60 5.28
CA ILE A 836 -4.10 -41.71 6.30
C ILE A 836 -4.38 -40.36 5.67
N GLN A 837 -5.51 -39.75 6.08
CA GLN A 837 -5.92 -38.41 5.65
C GLN A 837 -5.30 -37.36 6.58
N ILE A 838 -4.69 -36.33 5.99
CA ILE A 838 -4.17 -35.16 6.68
C ILE A 838 -5.00 -33.94 6.27
N ASP A 839 -5.57 -33.26 7.25
CA ASP A 839 -6.39 -32.04 7.05
C ASP A 839 -5.71 -30.83 7.67
N ASN A 840 -5.38 -29.83 6.87
CA ASN A 840 -4.97 -28.53 7.38
C ASN A 840 -6.20 -27.67 7.70
N LYS A 841 -6.18 -27.04 8.86
CA LYS A 841 -7.29 -26.24 9.38
C LYS A 841 -6.99 -24.73 9.26
N SER A 842 -8.06 -23.96 9.11
CA SER A 842 -8.02 -22.51 9.16
C SER A 842 -7.75 -21.99 10.58
N LEU A 843 -7.50 -20.68 10.69
CA LEU A 843 -7.49 -20.02 12.00
C LEU A 843 -8.84 -20.23 12.71
N GLY A 844 -8.80 -20.67 13.97
CA GLY A 844 -9.93 -20.67 14.89
C GLY A 844 -10.29 -19.25 15.35
N LEU A 845 -11.10 -19.16 16.40
CA LEU A 845 -11.44 -17.88 17.02
C LEU A 845 -10.17 -17.16 17.49
N THR A 846 -9.83 -16.06 16.81
CA THR A 846 -8.57 -15.35 17.03
C THR A 846 -8.86 -13.91 17.45
N PRO A 847 -8.72 -13.58 18.75
CA PRO A 847 -8.89 -12.24 19.26
C PRO A 847 -7.67 -11.39 18.91
N ASN A 848 -7.86 -10.09 18.73
CA ASN A 848 -6.79 -9.14 18.59
C ASN A 848 -7.17 -7.79 19.21
N ILE A 849 -6.18 -7.05 19.71
CA ILE A 849 -6.35 -5.70 20.24
C ILE A 849 -5.14 -4.86 19.85
N SER A 850 -5.36 -3.60 19.54
CA SER A 850 -4.27 -2.67 19.25
C SER A 850 -4.53 -1.30 19.84
N LEU A 851 -3.45 -0.65 20.24
CA LEU A 851 -3.42 0.74 20.68
C LEU A 851 -2.42 1.50 19.80
N ARG A 852 -2.86 2.62 19.25
CA ARG A 852 -2.01 3.48 18.43
C ARG A 852 -2.12 4.92 18.86
N VAL A 853 -0.99 5.63 18.89
CA VAL A 853 -0.88 7.07 19.17
C VAL A 853 -0.19 7.73 17.98
N ARG A 854 -0.73 8.87 17.52
CA ARG A 854 -0.17 9.71 16.45
C ARG A 854 -0.02 11.15 16.93
N PHE A 855 1.03 11.81 16.48
CA PHE A 855 1.37 13.19 16.83
C PHE A 855 1.92 13.98 15.65
#